data_6d1e71fc400036f5b51ce5ed864eaf7b
#
_entry.id   6d1e71fc400036f5b51ce5ed864eaf7b
#
_cell.length_a   1.000
_cell.length_b   1.000
_cell.length_c   1.000
_cell.angle_alpha   90.00
_cell.angle_beta   90.00
_cell.angle_gamma   90.00
#
_symmetry.space_group_name_H-M   'P 1'
#
loop_
_entity.id
_entity.type
_entity.pdbx_description
1 polymer ?
#
loop_
_entity_poly.entity_id
_entity_poly.type
_entity_poly.pdbx_seq_one_letter_code
_entity_poly.pdbx_strand_id
1 'polypeptide(L)'
;MNNPEKKTTFLQKMMRRTGGWYLLIVVLITQFFSGFGAIAANYSIQVNAEFSPGELTALARFIGAGLLVVNLLALGIIYVSHGSVREKLNRWQKEREYSQRKDDLLVWNQLTSLAWRYSLFIFIAGIFITILPAVFFQVTVLKITLDQIIYTLLGSFAALLGSSTLSLLLLDHFLKPAYEVLYPQEASDELQIRTRGISISIKLQAVILAIILTSILLVAPIGYHQTAKALETGDPSVLGAMQAQSLVVAFLTILFGALLSALFARSVSAPLQELVQTFNKIEGGDLKQRASITTPDETGELTVYFNRMVSRLDELQDGLESQIAMRTEQLEATSEVGRAISSILDPDILINEVANLITERLGYYYAAIFLISPDGRWAELKSATGEAGKELQAKKHRLSIAGKSMVGSAINLREARIAPDVGSEAVRFDNPLLPDTRSEIALPLVVGGNVLGALDAQSTEANAFDENVTETLEAMANQVAIALQNAHTFQKSQQALKEIRASQKMQLSKAWTDTLDSQGDLEFLLGEKSQLGDAALNVPLALRDQIIGEITLDSGSDWSAEDQDWVESVATQAALALENARLLEESQQVALQERLVAEITSKIWSSNTTDGILKIALKELGSALGASEAIIELAIPEDFEEDSSNDMENKSHGA
;
A
#
# COMPACT_ATOMS: atom_id res chain seq x y z
N MET A 1 -3.74 -4.73 24.79
CA MET A 1 -4.03 -6.10 24.35
C MET A 1 -2.89 -7.00 24.81
N ASN A 2 -3.20 -8.12 25.42
CA ASN A 2 -2.32 -8.98 26.23
C ASN A 2 -1.08 -9.45 25.44
N ASN A 3 0.08 -8.92 25.83
CA ASN A 3 1.36 -9.52 25.49
C ASN A 3 1.41 -10.90 26.20
N PRO A 4 1.61 -12.03 25.49
CA PRO A 4 1.75 -13.31 26.17
C PRO A 4 2.93 -13.22 27.11
N GLU A 5 2.70 -13.41 28.41
CA GLU A 5 3.68 -13.33 29.47
C GLU A 5 4.95 -14.11 29.09
N LYS A 6 6.01 -13.40 28.66
CA LYS A 6 7.36 -13.96 28.53
C LYS A 6 7.67 -14.62 29.88
N LYS A 7 7.72 -15.94 29.95
CA LYS A 7 8.03 -16.67 31.20
C LYS A 7 9.31 -16.08 31.78
N THR A 8 9.20 -15.33 32.86
CA THR A 8 10.35 -14.69 33.50
C THR A 8 11.32 -15.77 33.98
N THR A 9 12.55 -15.69 33.50
CA THR A 9 13.63 -16.64 33.90
C THR A 9 13.93 -16.51 35.38
N PHE A 10 14.54 -17.56 35.98
CA PHE A 10 14.99 -17.54 37.37
C PHE A 10 15.88 -16.32 37.66
N LEU A 11 16.82 -16.02 36.77
CA LEU A 11 17.72 -14.88 36.89
C LEU A 11 17.00 -13.52 36.87
N GLN A 12 15.98 -13.37 36.01
CA GLN A 12 15.14 -12.17 35.99
C GLN A 12 14.35 -12.01 37.29
N LYS A 13 13.80 -13.11 37.84
CA LYS A 13 13.14 -13.08 39.17
C LYS A 13 14.09 -12.70 40.29
N MET A 14 15.30 -13.24 40.25
CA MET A 14 16.35 -12.88 41.22
C MET A 14 16.71 -11.41 41.11
N MET A 15 16.94 -10.87 39.91
CA MET A 15 17.25 -9.46 39.70
C MET A 15 16.11 -8.55 40.16
N ARG A 16 14.86 -8.92 39.94
CA ARG A 16 13.67 -8.17 40.43
C ARG A 16 13.59 -8.12 41.96
N ARG A 17 14.06 -9.18 42.65
CA ARG A 17 14.04 -9.22 44.12
C ARG A 17 15.18 -8.45 44.73
N THR A 18 16.35 -8.45 44.10
CA THR A 18 17.62 -7.95 44.72
C THR A 18 18.03 -6.56 44.21
N GLY A 19 17.46 -6.09 43.09
CA GLY A 19 17.79 -4.78 42.51
C GLY A 19 19.29 -4.60 42.27
N GLY A 20 19.90 -3.53 42.81
CA GLY A 20 21.32 -3.25 42.66
C GLY A 20 22.26 -4.25 43.33
N TRP A 21 21.78 -5.03 44.33
CA TRP A 21 22.56 -6.11 44.92
C TRP A 21 22.77 -7.30 43.99
N TYR A 22 21.98 -7.38 42.91
CA TYR A 22 22.10 -8.43 41.88
C TYR A 22 23.53 -8.63 41.39
N LEU A 23 24.24 -7.54 41.09
CA LEU A 23 25.62 -7.61 40.59
C LEU A 23 26.56 -8.33 41.57
N LEU A 24 26.46 -8.00 42.85
CA LEU A 24 27.33 -8.63 43.88
C LEU A 24 26.97 -10.10 44.09
N ILE A 25 25.68 -10.43 44.09
CA ILE A 25 25.21 -11.80 44.22
C ILE A 25 25.71 -12.64 43.05
N VAL A 26 25.62 -12.11 41.82
CA VAL A 26 26.10 -12.82 40.62
C VAL A 26 27.60 -13.05 40.68
N VAL A 27 28.38 -12.06 41.13
CA VAL A 27 29.81 -12.21 41.31
C VAL A 27 30.13 -13.26 42.39
N LEU A 28 29.44 -13.26 43.52
CA LEU A 28 29.59 -14.31 44.55
C LEU A 28 29.28 -15.70 44.03
N ILE A 29 28.20 -15.87 43.27
CA ILE A 29 27.85 -17.13 42.63
C ILE A 29 28.96 -17.55 41.65
N THR A 30 29.46 -16.60 40.84
CA THR A 30 30.56 -16.83 39.92
C THR A 30 31.82 -17.28 40.63
N GLN A 31 32.20 -16.61 41.75
CA GLN A 31 33.35 -16.99 42.57
C GLN A 31 33.25 -18.43 43.12
N PHE A 32 32.07 -18.80 43.61
CA PHE A 32 31.81 -20.13 44.10
C PHE A 32 31.98 -21.19 42.97
N PHE A 33 31.34 -20.98 41.84
CA PHE A 33 31.41 -21.94 40.74
C PHE A 33 32.76 -21.96 40.02
N SER A 34 33.49 -20.85 39.96
CA SER A 34 34.82 -20.80 39.34
C SER A 34 35.83 -21.69 40.05
N GLY A 35 35.60 -22.02 41.34
CA GLY A 35 36.38 -22.99 42.08
C GLY A 35 36.43 -24.40 41.42
N PHE A 36 35.44 -24.78 40.61
CA PHE A 36 35.47 -26.03 39.85
C PHE A 36 36.66 -26.10 38.88
N GLY A 37 37.15 -24.97 38.38
CA GLY A 37 38.34 -24.89 37.53
C GLY A 37 39.62 -25.30 38.22
N ALA A 38 39.67 -25.31 39.57
CA ALA A 38 40.83 -25.69 40.34
C ALA A 38 40.85 -27.17 40.77
N ILE A 39 39.77 -27.94 40.58
CA ILE A 39 39.66 -29.31 41.08
C ILE A 39 40.74 -30.23 40.48
N ALA A 40 40.84 -30.25 39.14
CA ALA A 40 41.83 -31.07 38.44
C ALA A 40 43.26 -30.63 38.81
N ALA A 41 43.50 -29.35 38.96
CA ALA A 41 44.78 -28.78 39.32
C ALA A 41 45.19 -29.17 40.75
N ASN A 42 44.25 -29.04 41.70
CA ASN A 42 44.51 -29.43 43.09
C ASN A 42 44.88 -30.92 43.22
N TYR A 43 44.15 -31.79 42.49
CA TYR A 43 44.47 -33.21 42.41
C TYR A 43 45.87 -33.44 41.81
N SER A 44 46.20 -32.77 40.69
CA SER A 44 47.53 -32.89 40.05
C SER A 44 48.65 -32.41 40.98
N ILE A 45 48.46 -31.31 41.72
CA ILE A 45 49.44 -30.83 42.72
C ILE A 45 49.66 -31.89 43.79
N GLN A 46 48.59 -32.45 44.36
CA GLN A 46 48.70 -33.46 45.43
C GLN A 46 49.45 -34.71 44.97
N VAL A 47 49.22 -35.14 43.74
CA VAL A 47 49.87 -36.35 43.21
C VAL A 47 51.36 -36.12 42.91
N ASN A 48 51.72 -34.95 42.35
CA ASN A 48 53.10 -34.73 41.87
C ASN A 48 54.00 -34.14 42.94
N ALA A 49 53.50 -33.34 43.85
CA ALA A 49 54.33 -32.68 44.83
C ALA A 49 54.57 -33.51 46.11
N GLU A 50 53.82 -34.59 46.33
CA GLU A 50 53.97 -35.54 47.44
C GLU A 50 54.21 -34.86 48.80
N PHE A 51 53.43 -33.84 49.09
CA PHE A 51 53.53 -33.09 50.36
C PHE A 51 53.25 -33.95 51.58
N SER A 52 53.96 -33.73 52.64
CA SER A 52 53.56 -34.26 53.93
C SER A 52 52.18 -33.64 54.37
N PRO A 53 51.39 -34.36 55.17
CA PRO A 53 50.08 -33.84 55.61
C PRO A 53 50.14 -32.44 56.28
N GLY A 54 51.25 -32.13 56.95
CA GLY A 54 51.48 -30.81 57.56
C GLY A 54 51.76 -29.71 56.56
N GLU A 55 52.60 -29.96 55.58
CA GLU A 55 52.93 -29.03 54.50
C GLU A 55 51.72 -28.75 53.65
N LEU A 56 50.98 -29.82 53.24
CA LEU A 56 49.75 -29.67 52.45
C LEU A 56 48.72 -28.80 53.16
N THR A 57 48.52 -29.01 54.47
CA THR A 57 47.56 -28.23 55.27
C THR A 57 48.00 -26.76 55.41
N ALA A 58 49.29 -26.52 55.62
CA ALA A 58 49.84 -25.18 55.74
C ALA A 58 49.72 -24.43 54.39
N LEU A 59 50.08 -25.08 53.29
CA LEU A 59 49.98 -24.49 51.95
C LEU A 59 48.52 -24.25 51.55
N ALA A 60 47.61 -25.18 51.82
CA ALA A 60 46.18 -25.01 51.53
C ALA A 60 45.56 -23.85 52.31
N ARG A 61 45.93 -23.67 53.58
CA ARG A 61 45.48 -22.48 54.38
C ARG A 61 46.05 -21.21 53.83
N PHE A 62 47.31 -21.18 53.40
CA PHE A 62 47.96 -20.00 52.85
C PHE A 62 47.33 -19.58 51.51
N ILE A 63 47.18 -20.52 50.58
CA ILE A 63 46.51 -20.29 49.28
C ILE A 63 45.06 -19.89 49.51
N GLY A 64 44.35 -20.57 50.41
CA GLY A 64 42.95 -20.25 50.74
C GLY A 64 42.80 -18.82 51.29
N ALA A 65 43.72 -18.37 52.14
CA ALA A 65 43.74 -17.00 52.62
C ALA A 65 43.99 -15.99 51.48
N GLY A 66 44.95 -16.27 50.60
CA GLY A 66 45.22 -15.46 49.41
C GLY A 66 44.01 -15.36 48.48
N LEU A 67 43.34 -16.49 48.17
CA LEU A 67 42.10 -16.50 47.37
C LEU A 67 40.97 -15.71 48.05
N LEU A 68 40.81 -15.82 49.37
CA LEU A 68 39.83 -15.06 50.12
C LEU A 68 40.08 -13.54 49.94
N VAL A 69 41.33 -13.09 50.07
CA VAL A 69 41.72 -11.68 49.89
C VAL A 69 41.41 -11.22 48.47
N VAL A 70 41.78 -11.98 47.45
CA VAL A 70 41.49 -11.68 46.03
C VAL A 70 39.98 -11.53 45.80
N ASN A 71 39.19 -12.47 46.32
CA ASN A 71 37.74 -12.46 46.16
C ASN A 71 37.06 -11.30 46.89
N LEU A 72 37.52 -10.95 48.11
CA LEU A 72 37.01 -9.78 48.83
C LEU A 72 37.39 -8.46 48.14
N LEU A 73 38.62 -8.35 47.63
CA LEU A 73 39.06 -7.19 46.86
C LEU A 73 38.22 -7.03 45.56
N ALA A 74 37.97 -8.13 44.86
CA ALA A 74 37.13 -8.10 43.69
C ALA A 74 35.71 -7.61 43.96
N LEU A 75 35.08 -8.08 45.05
CA LEU A 75 33.77 -7.60 45.50
C LEU A 75 33.80 -6.12 45.88
N GLY A 76 34.83 -5.67 46.61
CA GLY A 76 35.00 -4.27 46.98
C GLY A 76 35.16 -3.34 45.77
N ILE A 77 36.01 -3.74 44.82
CA ILE A 77 36.22 -2.99 43.57
C ILE A 77 34.92 -2.89 42.76
N ILE A 78 34.18 -3.98 42.61
CA ILE A 78 32.89 -3.95 41.90
C ILE A 78 31.87 -3.08 42.63
N TYR A 79 31.83 -3.19 43.98
CA TYR A 79 30.93 -2.38 44.78
C TYR A 79 31.17 -0.88 44.58
N VAL A 80 32.41 -0.43 44.50
CA VAL A 80 32.76 0.99 44.30
C VAL A 80 32.63 1.41 42.84
N SER A 81 33.19 0.65 41.90
CA SER A 81 33.31 1.04 40.51
C SER A 81 31.99 0.95 39.70
N HIS A 82 31.03 0.13 40.15
CA HIS A 82 29.74 -0.09 39.47
C HIS A 82 28.54 0.50 40.26
N GLY A 83 28.77 1.57 41.02
CA GLY A 83 27.75 2.27 41.80
C GLY A 83 26.59 2.76 40.93
N SER A 84 26.91 3.34 39.78
CA SER A 84 25.89 3.84 38.82
C SER A 84 25.00 2.72 38.26
N VAL A 85 25.57 1.55 37.93
CA VAL A 85 24.82 0.38 37.49
C VAL A 85 23.87 -0.12 38.60
N ARG A 86 24.38 -0.19 39.84
CA ARG A 86 23.57 -0.60 41.01
C ARG A 86 22.41 0.36 41.28
N GLU A 87 22.68 1.66 41.19
CA GLU A 87 21.65 2.69 41.38
C GLU A 87 20.53 2.56 40.34
N LYS A 88 20.88 2.34 39.05
CA LYS A 88 19.90 2.14 38.01
C LYS A 88 19.08 0.86 38.17
N LEU A 89 19.71 -0.24 38.55
CA LEU A 89 18.99 -1.48 38.87
C LEU A 89 18.05 -1.31 40.06
N ASN A 90 18.43 -0.52 41.08
CA ASN A 90 17.55 -0.20 42.20
C ASN A 90 16.36 0.67 41.80
N ARG A 91 16.57 1.65 40.90
CA ARG A 91 15.48 2.47 40.35
C ARG A 91 14.55 1.62 39.55
N TRP A 92 15.05 0.79 38.61
CA TRP A 92 14.26 -0.13 37.83
C TRP A 92 13.41 -1.09 38.70
N GLN A 93 13.95 -1.56 39.80
CA GLN A 93 13.22 -2.38 40.77
C GLN A 93 12.01 -1.66 41.37
N LYS A 94 12.15 -0.33 41.67
CA LYS A 94 11.12 0.48 42.35
C LYS A 94 10.07 1.00 41.38
N GLU A 95 10.47 1.52 40.24
CA GLU A 95 9.62 2.30 39.33
C GLU A 95 8.97 1.44 38.26
N ARG A 96 9.41 0.21 38.01
CA ARG A 96 8.98 -0.73 36.96
C ARG A 96 9.04 -0.16 35.54
N GLU A 97 9.31 1.11 35.39
CA GLU A 97 9.53 1.80 34.11
C GLU A 97 10.95 2.34 34.06
N TYR A 98 11.56 2.19 32.91
CA TYR A 98 12.92 2.68 32.66
C TYR A 98 12.83 4.10 32.10
N SER A 99 13.18 5.11 32.92
CA SER A 99 13.34 6.48 32.44
C SER A 99 14.74 6.67 31.88
N GLN A 100 14.86 6.93 30.60
CA GLN A 100 16.15 7.13 29.92
C GLN A 100 16.75 8.49 30.24
N ARG A 101 18.07 8.55 30.45
CA ARG A 101 18.85 9.77 30.72
C ARG A 101 20.21 9.70 30.01
N LYS A 102 20.86 10.87 29.83
CA LYS A 102 22.20 11.01 29.21
C LYS A 102 23.31 10.09 29.78
N ASP A 103 23.17 9.59 30.99
CA ASP A 103 24.17 8.72 31.64
C ASP A 103 24.08 7.23 31.26
N ASP A 104 23.13 6.85 30.40
CA ASP A 104 22.86 5.45 30.07
C ASP A 104 24.00 4.77 29.34
N LEU A 105 24.71 5.50 28.49
CA LEU A 105 25.88 4.99 27.79
C LEU A 105 27.04 4.66 28.73
N LEU A 106 27.23 5.46 29.77
CA LEU A 106 28.28 5.22 30.78
C LEU A 106 27.98 3.95 31.58
N VAL A 107 26.70 3.79 31.99
CA VAL A 107 26.23 2.60 32.71
C VAL A 107 26.33 1.37 31.85
N TRP A 108 25.93 1.47 30.57
CA TRP A 108 26.07 0.39 29.61
C TRP A 108 27.52 -0.05 29.43
N ASN A 109 28.44 0.90 29.22
CA ASN A 109 29.88 0.64 29.11
C ASN A 109 30.48 0.00 30.37
N GLN A 110 30.03 0.42 31.53
CA GLN A 110 30.45 -0.20 32.81
C GLN A 110 29.96 -1.66 32.87
N LEU A 111 28.69 -1.89 32.58
CA LEU A 111 28.08 -3.22 32.65
C LEU A 111 28.70 -4.19 31.64
N THR A 112 28.86 -3.79 30.37
CA THR A 112 29.41 -4.63 29.31
C THR A 112 30.88 -4.96 29.49
N SER A 113 31.63 -4.10 30.17
CA SER A 113 33.04 -4.36 30.50
C SER A 113 33.26 -5.14 31.78
N LEU A 114 32.23 -5.40 32.60
CA LEU A 114 32.37 -6.03 33.91
C LEU A 114 32.95 -7.46 33.80
N ALA A 115 32.42 -8.33 32.94
CA ALA A 115 32.83 -9.72 32.88
C ALA A 115 34.32 -9.88 32.56
N TRP A 116 34.84 -9.17 31.57
CA TRP A 116 36.26 -9.30 31.22
C TRP A 116 37.21 -8.61 32.17
N ARG A 117 36.84 -7.43 32.71
CA ARG A 117 37.64 -6.72 33.69
C ARG A 117 37.76 -7.50 34.98
N TYR A 118 36.65 -8.13 35.41
CA TYR A 118 36.64 -9.02 36.54
C TYR A 118 37.56 -10.22 36.36
N SER A 119 37.41 -10.94 35.21
CA SER A 119 38.23 -12.13 34.91
C SER A 119 39.70 -11.79 34.78
N LEU A 120 40.05 -10.68 34.15
CA LEU A 120 41.42 -10.20 34.06
C LEU A 120 41.97 -9.81 35.44
N PHE A 121 41.16 -9.13 36.28
CA PHE A 121 41.54 -8.80 37.64
C PHE A 121 41.83 -10.04 38.49
N ILE A 122 40.93 -11.04 38.46
CA ILE A 122 41.11 -12.32 39.14
C ILE A 122 42.42 -13.01 38.69
N PHE A 123 42.69 -13.01 37.38
CA PHE A 123 43.91 -13.62 36.83
C PHE A 123 45.16 -12.88 37.30
N ILE A 124 45.24 -11.58 37.20
CA ILE A 124 46.37 -10.77 37.60
C ILE A 124 46.55 -10.81 39.14
N ALA A 125 45.48 -10.58 39.90
CA ALA A 125 45.52 -10.60 41.36
C ALA A 125 45.82 -11.99 41.88
N GLY A 126 45.36 -13.07 41.24
CA GLY A 126 45.70 -14.43 41.55
C GLY A 126 47.20 -14.71 41.42
N ILE A 127 47.88 -14.17 40.43
CA ILE A 127 49.33 -14.29 40.28
C ILE A 127 50.03 -13.55 41.44
N PHE A 128 49.72 -12.26 41.63
CA PHE A 128 50.48 -11.40 42.56
C PHE A 128 50.13 -11.61 44.04
N ILE A 129 48.89 -11.95 44.38
CA ILE A 129 48.41 -12.08 45.76
C ILE A 129 48.38 -13.55 46.22
N THR A 130 48.23 -14.52 45.28
CA THR A 130 48.13 -15.92 45.67
C THR A 130 49.35 -16.73 45.22
N ILE A 131 49.68 -16.77 43.93
CA ILE A 131 50.73 -17.67 43.40
C ILE A 131 52.12 -17.25 43.86
N LEU A 132 52.53 -15.99 43.61
CA LEU A 132 53.86 -15.51 43.98
C LEU A 132 54.11 -15.55 45.50
N PRO A 133 53.18 -15.09 46.38
CA PRO A 133 53.34 -15.26 47.82
C PRO A 133 53.33 -16.72 48.26
N ALA A 134 52.60 -17.62 47.63
CA ALA A 134 52.62 -19.03 47.92
C ALA A 134 53.98 -19.65 47.60
N VAL A 135 54.59 -19.29 46.44
CA VAL A 135 55.98 -19.72 46.12
C VAL A 135 56.98 -19.19 47.14
N PHE A 136 56.87 -17.89 47.52
CA PHE A 136 57.72 -17.34 48.56
C PHE A 136 57.55 -18.06 49.89
N PHE A 137 56.34 -18.38 50.32
CA PHE A 137 56.02 -19.14 51.52
C PHE A 137 56.63 -20.56 51.48
N GLN A 138 56.56 -21.24 50.31
CA GLN A 138 57.14 -22.54 50.10
C GLN A 138 58.67 -22.53 50.26
N VAL A 139 59.36 -21.53 49.70
CA VAL A 139 60.83 -21.42 49.75
C VAL A 139 61.28 -21.04 51.14
N THR A 140 60.64 -20.07 51.81
CA THR A 140 61.15 -19.47 53.04
C THR A 140 60.70 -20.20 54.33
N VAL A 141 59.42 -20.63 54.35
CA VAL A 141 58.79 -21.21 55.54
C VAL A 141 58.78 -22.73 55.50
N LEU A 142 58.31 -23.30 54.39
CA LEU A 142 58.20 -24.73 54.29
C LEU A 142 59.52 -25.42 53.86
N LYS A 143 60.40 -24.65 53.21
CA LYS A 143 61.72 -25.13 52.72
C LYS A 143 61.64 -26.41 51.88
N ILE A 144 60.66 -26.50 51.05
CA ILE A 144 60.36 -27.64 50.17
C ILE A 144 61.32 -27.71 48.97
N THR A 145 61.31 -28.82 48.27
CA THR A 145 62.16 -29.06 47.10
C THR A 145 61.76 -28.20 45.90
N LEU A 146 62.67 -27.99 44.96
CA LEU A 146 62.41 -27.20 43.74
C LEU A 146 61.33 -27.87 42.92
N ASP A 147 61.29 -29.20 42.82
CA ASP A 147 60.29 -29.96 42.06
C ASP A 147 58.88 -29.73 42.63
N GLN A 148 58.71 -29.75 43.94
CA GLN A 148 57.45 -29.48 44.61
C GLN A 148 56.95 -28.06 44.32
N ILE A 149 57.87 -27.07 44.27
CA ILE A 149 57.56 -25.71 43.90
C ILE A 149 57.09 -25.62 42.46
N ILE A 150 57.80 -26.30 41.52
CA ILE A 150 57.44 -26.31 40.09
C ILE A 150 56.03 -26.89 39.90
N TYR A 151 55.74 -28.07 40.49
CA TYR A 151 54.43 -28.71 40.38
C TYR A 151 53.32 -27.84 40.98
N THR A 152 53.54 -27.18 42.07
CA THR A 152 52.60 -26.26 42.68
C THR A 152 52.38 -25.05 41.78
N LEU A 153 53.44 -24.51 41.18
CA LEU A 153 53.35 -23.37 40.24
C LEU A 153 52.53 -23.75 38.99
N LEU A 154 52.85 -24.88 38.35
CA LEU A 154 52.17 -25.37 37.17
C LEU A 154 50.67 -25.63 37.42
N GLY A 155 50.37 -26.32 38.53
CA GLY A 155 48.98 -26.58 38.92
C GLY A 155 48.22 -25.34 39.31
N SER A 156 48.84 -24.42 40.10
CA SER A 156 48.20 -23.15 40.47
C SER A 156 47.94 -22.25 39.28
N PHE A 157 48.84 -22.22 38.30
CA PHE A 157 48.66 -21.46 37.08
C PHE A 157 47.54 -22.05 36.22
N ALA A 158 47.48 -23.39 36.07
CA ALA A 158 46.39 -24.08 35.40
C ALA A 158 45.03 -23.83 36.08
N ALA A 159 45.00 -23.88 37.44
CA ALA A 159 43.81 -23.57 38.21
C ALA A 159 43.33 -22.14 37.98
N LEU A 160 44.26 -21.17 37.99
CA LEU A 160 43.97 -19.76 37.80
C LEU A 160 43.46 -19.49 36.38
N LEU A 161 44.06 -20.08 35.37
CA LEU A 161 43.63 -19.98 33.96
C LEU A 161 42.24 -20.56 33.77
N GLY A 162 41.99 -21.76 34.28
CA GLY A 162 40.69 -22.43 34.20
C GLY A 162 39.60 -21.64 34.96
N SER A 163 39.89 -21.22 36.20
CA SER A 163 38.92 -20.44 37.01
C SER A 163 38.61 -19.08 36.43
N SER A 164 39.61 -18.39 35.89
CA SER A 164 39.43 -17.07 35.23
C SER A 164 38.57 -17.19 33.99
N THR A 165 38.82 -18.20 33.13
CA THR A 165 38.04 -18.45 31.93
C THR A 165 36.60 -18.85 32.27
N LEU A 166 36.40 -19.71 33.26
CA LEU A 166 35.08 -20.11 33.73
C LEU A 166 34.32 -18.90 34.31
N SER A 167 35.00 -18.05 35.06
CA SER A 167 34.43 -16.80 35.60
C SER A 167 33.94 -15.88 34.49
N LEU A 168 34.69 -15.73 33.41
CA LEU A 168 34.29 -14.92 32.24
C LEU A 168 32.97 -15.42 31.66
N LEU A 169 32.85 -16.69 31.38
CA LEU A 169 31.67 -17.30 30.76
C LEU A 169 30.45 -17.28 31.70
N LEU A 170 30.65 -17.58 32.99
CA LEU A 170 29.57 -17.58 33.98
C LEU A 170 29.03 -16.17 34.21
N LEU A 171 29.95 -15.18 34.37
CA LEU A 171 29.54 -13.81 34.63
C LEU A 171 28.78 -13.23 33.43
N ASP A 172 29.25 -13.49 32.20
CA ASP A 172 28.57 -13.09 30.97
C ASP A 172 27.18 -13.73 30.90
N HIS A 173 27.04 -15.00 31.26
CA HIS A 173 25.73 -15.68 31.31
C HIS A 173 24.79 -15.10 32.37
N PHE A 174 25.29 -14.82 33.56
CA PHE A 174 24.47 -14.30 34.67
C PHE A 174 24.06 -12.83 34.46
N LEU A 175 24.83 -12.04 33.70
CA LEU A 175 24.52 -10.63 33.43
C LEU A 175 23.47 -10.44 32.34
N LYS A 176 23.06 -11.47 31.60
CA LYS A 176 22.06 -11.38 30.53
C LYS A 176 20.81 -10.56 30.89
N PRO A 177 20.14 -10.76 32.06
CA PRO A 177 18.98 -9.98 32.42
C PRO A 177 19.29 -8.48 32.62
N ALA A 178 20.48 -8.16 33.07
CA ALA A 178 20.90 -6.78 33.25
C ALA A 178 21.21 -6.12 31.89
N TYR A 179 21.77 -6.85 30.95
CA TYR A 179 21.95 -6.35 29.57
C TYR A 179 20.59 -6.02 28.91
N GLU A 180 19.61 -6.92 29.05
CA GLU A 180 18.27 -6.72 28.48
C GLU A 180 17.57 -5.46 29.04
N VAL A 181 17.71 -5.21 30.33
CA VAL A 181 17.03 -4.09 31.01
C VAL A 181 17.75 -2.76 30.84
N LEU A 182 19.08 -2.76 30.84
CA LEU A 182 19.87 -1.52 30.85
C LEU A 182 20.35 -1.10 29.45
N TYR A 183 19.88 -1.75 28.40
CA TYR A 183 20.20 -1.35 27.04
C TYR A 183 19.61 0.03 26.72
N PRO A 184 20.40 1.00 26.25
CA PRO A 184 19.93 2.36 25.97
C PRO A 184 19.20 2.44 24.61
N GLN A 185 17.87 2.42 24.62
CA GLN A 185 17.05 2.38 23.39
C GLN A 185 17.14 3.68 22.56
N GLU A 186 17.13 4.87 23.20
CA GLU A 186 17.17 6.16 22.48
C GLU A 186 18.53 6.50 21.87
N ALA A 187 19.61 5.95 22.39
CA ALA A 187 20.95 6.20 21.86
C ALA A 187 21.26 5.34 20.62
N SER A 188 20.34 4.46 20.21
CA SER A 188 20.55 3.56 19.08
C SER A 188 20.55 4.25 17.71
N ASP A 189 19.90 5.42 17.59
CA ASP A 189 19.71 6.09 16.31
C ASP A 189 20.83 7.07 15.95
N GLU A 190 21.45 7.73 16.93
CA GLU A 190 22.49 8.74 16.69
C GLU A 190 23.93 8.29 16.91
N LEU A 191 24.16 7.29 17.76
CA LEU A 191 25.50 6.82 18.09
C LEU A 191 25.64 5.35 17.69
N GLN A 192 26.66 5.03 16.89
CA GLN A 192 27.16 3.66 16.74
C GLN A 192 27.52 3.14 18.12
N ILE A 193 26.57 2.49 18.80
CA ILE A 193 26.83 1.82 20.08
C ILE A 193 27.73 0.63 19.78
N ARG A 194 29.05 0.87 19.71
CA ARG A 194 30.02 -0.19 19.72
C ARG A 194 29.88 -0.92 21.06
N THR A 195 29.37 -2.14 21.00
CA THR A 195 29.40 -3.02 22.17
C THR A 195 30.86 -3.19 22.59
N ARG A 196 31.21 -2.71 23.79
CA ARG A 196 32.58 -2.82 24.35
C ARG A 196 32.83 -4.15 25.05
N GLY A 197 32.02 -5.15 24.76
CA GLY A 197 32.26 -6.50 25.24
C GLY A 197 33.44 -7.18 24.54
N ILE A 198 33.88 -8.31 25.06
CA ILE A 198 34.88 -9.14 24.37
C ILE A 198 34.23 -9.81 23.17
N SER A 199 34.94 -9.79 22.03
CA SER A 199 34.53 -10.49 20.83
C SER A 199 34.38 -11.99 21.03
N ILE A 200 33.48 -12.62 20.30
CA ILE A 200 33.27 -14.07 20.30
C ILE A 200 34.58 -14.79 19.95
N SER A 201 35.38 -14.24 19.04
CA SER A 201 36.67 -14.79 18.65
C SER A 201 37.65 -14.83 19.83
N ILE A 202 37.76 -13.76 20.60
CA ILE A 202 38.64 -13.72 21.79
C ILE A 202 38.13 -14.68 22.87
N LYS A 203 36.80 -14.74 23.11
CA LYS A 203 36.20 -15.72 24.05
C LYS A 203 36.53 -17.15 23.64
N LEU A 204 36.39 -17.46 22.36
CA LEU A 204 36.72 -18.79 21.80
C LEU A 204 38.19 -19.12 21.99
N GLN A 205 39.09 -18.19 21.64
CA GLN A 205 40.53 -18.36 21.82
C GLN A 205 40.90 -18.58 23.31
N ALA A 206 40.30 -17.83 24.20
CA ALA A 206 40.51 -18.00 25.65
C ALA A 206 40.07 -19.39 26.13
N VAL A 207 38.92 -19.87 25.68
CA VAL A 207 38.41 -21.23 26.01
C VAL A 207 39.33 -22.30 25.45
N ILE A 208 39.72 -22.23 24.18
CA ILE A 208 40.62 -23.21 23.56
C ILE A 208 41.98 -23.22 24.27
N LEU A 209 42.54 -22.01 24.51
CA LEU A 209 43.83 -21.88 25.17
C LEU A 209 43.78 -22.43 26.62
N ALA A 210 42.69 -22.14 27.35
CA ALA A 210 42.49 -22.66 28.71
C ALA A 210 42.41 -24.18 28.70
N ILE A 211 41.67 -24.81 27.80
CA ILE A 211 41.58 -26.27 27.71
C ILE A 211 42.94 -26.89 27.37
N ILE A 212 43.63 -26.38 26.35
CA ILE A 212 44.94 -26.93 25.93
C ILE A 212 45.98 -26.75 27.02
N LEU A 213 46.19 -25.55 27.54
CA LEU A 213 47.17 -25.26 28.55
C LEU A 213 46.88 -26.02 29.85
N THR A 214 45.63 -26.04 30.32
CA THR A 214 45.25 -26.77 31.51
C THR A 214 45.55 -28.27 31.34
N SER A 215 45.23 -28.85 30.20
CA SER A 215 45.50 -30.27 29.91
C SER A 215 47.01 -30.55 29.92
N ILE A 216 47.83 -29.75 29.25
CA ILE A 216 49.28 -29.92 29.18
C ILE A 216 49.92 -29.73 30.58
N LEU A 217 49.56 -28.65 31.25
CA LEU A 217 50.14 -28.28 32.55
C LEU A 217 49.79 -29.28 33.66
N LEU A 218 48.70 -30.03 33.54
CA LEU A 218 48.29 -30.99 34.57
C LEU A 218 48.68 -32.43 34.23
N VAL A 219 48.68 -32.84 32.95
CA VAL A 219 48.97 -34.22 32.58
C VAL A 219 50.48 -34.48 32.40
N ALA A 220 51.20 -33.55 31.74
CA ALA A 220 52.63 -33.74 31.47
C ALA A 220 53.49 -33.91 32.75
N PRO A 221 53.29 -33.15 33.85
CA PRO A 221 54.02 -33.34 35.10
C PRO A 221 53.84 -34.74 35.70
N ILE A 222 52.64 -35.32 35.63
CA ILE A 222 52.37 -36.66 36.16
C ILE A 222 53.24 -37.69 35.39
N GLY A 223 53.26 -37.57 34.06
CA GLY A 223 54.09 -38.46 33.24
C GLY A 223 55.55 -38.36 33.58
N TYR A 224 56.09 -37.16 33.70
CA TYR A 224 57.49 -36.93 34.06
C TYR A 224 57.83 -37.41 35.48
N HIS A 225 57.08 -37.01 36.47
CA HIS A 225 57.32 -37.34 37.89
C HIS A 225 57.28 -38.82 38.17
N GLN A 226 56.24 -39.51 37.72
CA GLN A 226 56.08 -40.96 37.98
C GLN A 226 57.10 -41.81 37.17
N THR A 227 57.49 -41.33 35.98
CA THR A 227 58.55 -42.01 35.20
C THR A 227 59.91 -41.85 35.91
N ALA A 228 60.24 -40.66 36.39
CA ALA A 228 61.45 -40.43 37.18
C ALA A 228 61.48 -41.34 38.44
N LYS A 229 60.37 -41.38 39.16
CA LYS A 229 60.21 -42.16 40.38
C LYS A 229 60.32 -43.67 40.09
N ALA A 230 59.76 -44.15 38.99
CA ALA A 230 59.88 -45.59 38.57
C ALA A 230 61.35 -45.98 38.23
N LEU A 231 62.07 -45.01 37.63
CA LEU A 231 63.52 -45.20 37.36
C LEU A 231 64.38 -45.26 38.61
N GLU A 232 64.04 -44.39 39.63
CA GLU A 232 64.77 -44.38 40.89
C GLU A 232 64.51 -45.59 41.80
N THR A 233 63.22 -45.96 41.89
CA THR A 233 62.79 -47.04 42.80
C THR A 233 62.90 -48.43 42.23
N GLY A 234 62.89 -48.56 40.91
CA GLY A 234 62.88 -49.88 40.24
C GLY A 234 61.57 -50.67 40.45
N ASP A 235 60.48 -50.01 40.96
CA ASP A 235 59.21 -50.64 41.32
C ASP A 235 58.19 -50.51 40.16
N PRO A 236 57.79 -51.67 39.51
CA PRO A 236 56.81 -51.67 38.43
C PRO A 236 55.40 -51.17 38.86
N SER A 237 55.06 -51.20 40.15
CA SER A 237 53.78 -50.79 40.67
C SER A 237 53.53 -49.24 40.48
N VAL A 238 54.61 -48.47 40.42
CA VAL A 238 54.57 -47.03 40.14
C VAL A 238 53.97 -46.71 38.76
N LEU A 239 54.23 -47.60 37.76
CA LEU A 239 53.61 -47.42 36.41
C LEU A 239 52.11 -47.63 36.42
N GLY A 240 51.59 -48.56 37.26
CA GLY A 240 50.14 -48.73 37.43
C GLY A 240 49.49 -47.49 38.09
N ALA A 241 50.17 -46.94 39.12
CA ALA A 241 49.71 -45.67 39.74
C ALA A 241 49.72 -44.52 38.75
N MET A 242 50.78 -44.37 37.95
CA MET A 242 50.89 -43.38 36.89
C MET A 242 49.69 -43.45 35.90
N GLN A 243 49.35 -44.67 35.43
CA GLN A 243 48.20 -44.81 34.51
C GLN A 243 46.90 -44.39 35.15
N ALA A 244 46.63 -44.86 36.39
CA ALA A 244 45.41 -44.48 37.11
C ALA A 244 45.30 -42.95 37.35
N GLN A 245 46.36 -42.31 37.81
CA GLN A 245 46.41 -40.87 38.11
C GLN A 245 46.30 -40.04 36.84
N SER A 246 46.97 -40.42 35.73
CA SER A 246 46.85 -39.74 34.44
C SER A 246 45.44 -39.86 33.90
N LEU A 247 44.79 -41.03 34.02
CA LEU A 247 43.38 -41.20 33.60
C LEU A 247 42.42 -40.32 34.41
N VAL A 248 42.63 -40.19 35.74
CA VAL A 248 41.79 -39.34 36.56
C VAL A 248 41.95 -37.87 36.17
N VAL A 249 43.19 -37.39 36.00
CA VAL A 249 43.42 -35.99 35.58
C VAL A 249 42.90 -35.73 34.19
N ALA A 250 43.12 -36.69 33.25
CA ALA A 250 42.57 -36.58 31.89
C ALA A 250 41.03 -36.52 31.91
N PHE A 251 40.39 -37.37 32.72
CA PHE A 251 38.93 -37.34 32.87
C PHE A 251 38.43 -36.02 33.43
N LEU A 252 39.05 -35.50 34.49
CA LEU A 252 38.67 -34.23 35.08
C LEU A 252 38.89 -33.04 34.13
N THR A 253 39.98 -33.05 33.36
CA THR A 253 40.24 -31.98 32.37
C THR A 253 39.30 -32.07 31.16
N ILE A 254 38.93 -33.26 30.73
CA ILE A 254 37.91 -33.46 29.66
C ILE A 254 36.56 -32.96 30.16
N LEU A 255 36.15 -33.36 31.37
CA LEU A 255 34.88 -32.89 31.95
C LEU A 255 34.83 -31.35 32.10
N PHE A 256 35.94 -30.76 32.57
CA PHE A 256 36.08 -29.33 32.65
C PHE A 256 36.05 -28.64 31.28
N GLY A 257 36.77 -29.20 30.31
CA GLY A 257 36.75 -28.72 28.91
C GLY A 257 35.36 -28.79 28.28
N ALA A 258 34.63 -29.88 28.54
CA ALA A 258 33.26 -30.05 28.08
C ALA A 258 32.33 -28.98 28.71
N LEU A 259 32.51 -28.68 30.00
CA LEU A 259 31.78 -27.61 30.68
C LEU A 259 32.03 -26.23 30.05
N LEU A 260 33.30 -25.87 29.84
CA LEU A 260 33.66 -24.59 29.17
C LEU A 260 33.11 -24.52 27.77
N SER A 261 33.23 -25.59 26.98
CA SER A 261 32.70 -25.68 25.63
C SER A 261 31.17 -25.52 25.60
N ALA A 262 30.45 -26.19 26.51
CA ALA A 262 29.00 -26.08 26.61
C ALA A 262 28.53 -24.68 27.00
N LEU A 263 29.20 -24.01 27.95
CA LEU A 263 28.90 -22.64 28.34
C LEU A 263 29.16 -21.69 27.18
N PHE A 264 30.28 -21.81 26.49
CA PHE A 264 30.61 -21.01 25.33
C PHE A 264 29.58 -21.23 24.20
N ALA A 265 29.29 -22.49 23.85
CA ALA A 265 28.30 -22.80 22.82
C ALA A 265 26.93 -22.16 23.10
N ARG A 266 26.48 -22.25 24.38
CA ARG A 266 25.23 -21.61 24.80
C ARG A 266 25.28 -20.07 24.76
N SER A 267 26.45 -19.47 24.98
CA SER A 267 26.60 -18.02 24.93
C SER A 267 26.38 -17.46 23.52
N VAL A 268 26.69 -18.25 22.47
CA VAL A 268 26.53 -17.88 21.06
C VAL A 268 25.20 -18.38 20.48
N SER A 269 24.86 -19.66 20.73
CA SER A 269 23.69 -20.27 20.10
C SER A 269 22.36 -19.73 20.64
N ALA A 270 22.27 -19.40 21.93
CA ALA A 270 21.00 -18.96 22.50
C ALA A 270 20.51 -17.60 21.95
N PRO A 271 21.36 -16.55 21.84
CA PRO A 271 20.96 -15.29 21.19
C PRO A 271 20.58 -15.46 19.72
N LEU A 272 21.31 -16.28 18.98
CA LEU A 272 21.01 -16.55 17.57
C LEU A 272 19.67 -17.27 17.40
N GLN A 273 19.36 -18.25 18.26
CA GLN A 273 18.05 -18.90 18.25
C GLN A 273 16.91 -17.93 18.54
N GLU A 274 17.09 -16.98 19.46
CA GLU A 274 16.10 -15.94 19.74
C GLU A 274 15.89 -15.02 18.52
N LEU A 275 16.96 -14.64 17.83
CA LEU A 275 16.88 -13.90 16.57
C LEU A 275 16.08 -14.64 15.51
N VAL A 276 16.37 -15.94 15.29
CA VAL A 276 15.63 -16.78 14.32
C VAL A 276 14.15 -16.88 14.69
N GLN A 277 13.83 -17.06 15.97
CA GLN A 277 12.43 -17.11 16.41
C GLN A 277 11.71 -15.76 16.20
N THR A 278 12.40 -14.64 16.44
CA THR A 278 11.83 -13.31 16.21
C THR A 278 11.64 -13.05 14.72
N PHE A 279 12.61 -13.47 13.90
CA PHE A 279 12.52 -13.38 12.44
C PHE A 279 11.28 -14.11 11.89
N ASN A 280 11.05 -15.35 12.33
CA ASN A 280 9.86 -16.12 11.91
C ASN A 280 8.54 -15.42 12.29
N LYS A 281 8.49 -14.69 13.41
CA LYS A 281 7.30 -13.91 13.77
C LYS A 281 7.11 -12.70 12.87
N ILE A 282 8.21 -12.04 12.51
CA ILE A 282 8.20 -10.89 11.60
C ILE A 282 7.79 -11.32 10.19
N GLU A 283 8.30 -12.48 9.72
CA GLU A 283 7.88 -13.10 8.46
C GLU A 283 6.37 -13.39 8.44
N GLY A 284 5.80 -13.74 9.60
CA GLY A 284 4.36 -13.91 9.80
C GLY A 284 3.56 -12.58 9.86
N GLY A 285 4.20 -11.42 9.63
CA GLY A 285 3.57 -10.11 9.57
C GLY A 285 3.56 -9.30 10.87
N ASP A 286 4.15 -9.80 11.98
CA ASP A 286 4.21 -9.06 13.24
C ASP A 286 5.50 -8.21 13.33
N LEU A 287 5.49 -7.05 12.68
CA LEU A 287 6.62 -6.10 12.67
C LEU A 287 6.86 -5.41 14.02
N LYS A 288 6.00 -5.61 15.01
CA LYS A 288 6.17 -5.01 16.35
C LYS A 288 7.09 -5.83 17.25
N GLN A 289 7.47 -7.03 16.84
CA GLN A 289 8.39 -7.88 17.60
C GLN A 289 9.81 -7.34 17.54
N ARG A 290 10.51 -7.47 18.65
CA ARG A 290 11.95 -7.12 18.77
C ARG A 290 12.68 -8.23 19.48
N ALA A 291 13.89 -8.54 19.03
CA ALA A 291 14.77 -9.48 19.71
C ALA A 291 15.46 -8.82 20.91
N SER A 292 15.62 -9.57 22.01
CA SER A 292 16.25 -9.06 23.22
C SER A 292 17.78 -8.99 23.04
N ILE A 293 18.38 -7.87 23.47
CA ILE A 293 19.84 -7.70 23.46
C ILE A 293 20.38 -8.31 24.74
N THR A 294 20.87 -9.56 24.66
CA THR A 294 21.27 -10.37 25.81
C THR A 294 22.78 -10.52 25.96
N THR A 295 23.57 -10.06 24.99
CA THR A 295 25.04 -10.17 25.00
C THR A 295 25.68 -8.87 24.54
N PRO A 296 26.88 -8.51 25.07
CA PRO A 296 27.62 -7.32 24.67
C PRO A 296 28.68 -7.57 23.60
N ASP A 297 28.54 -8.61 22.79
CA ASP A 297 29.44 -9.02 21.70
C ASP A 297 28.79 -8.86 20.32
N GLU A 298 29.39 -9.45 19.27
CA GLU A 298 28.92 -9.36 17.89
C GLU A 298 27.48 -9.87 17.71
N THR A 299 27.02 -10.82 18.55
CA THR A 299 25.63 -11.29 18.50
C THR A 299 24.66 -10.23 19.02
N GLY A 300 25.05 -9.48 20.05
CA GLY A 300 24.29 -8.34 20.52
C GLY A 300 24.23 -7.21 19.50
N GLU A 301 25.36 -6.91 18.84
CA GLU A 301 25.43 -5.93 17.76
C GLU A 301 24.51 -6.32 16.59
N LEU A 302 24.55 -7.60 16.18
CA LEU A 302 23.64 -8.14 15.16
C LEU A 302 22.18 -7.96 15.56
N THR A 303 21.84 -8.18 16.83
CA THR A 303 20.48 -7.96 17.35
C THR A 303 20.05 -6.49 17.25
N VAL A 304 20.95 -5.56 17.50
CA VAL A 304 20.69 -4.11 17.36
C VAL A 304 20.37 -3.76 15.90
N TYR A 305 21.22 -4.20 14.96
CA TYR A 305 20.99 -3.95 13.53
C TYR A 305 19.71 -4.60 13.03
N PHE A 306 19.43 -5.81 13.49
CA PHE A 306 18.17 -6.50 13.18
C PHE A 306 16.95 -5.71 13.65
N ASN A 307 16.94 -5.28 14.93
CA ASN A 307 15.84 -4.49 15.48
C ASN A 307 15.64 -3.14 14.74
N ARG A 308 16.75 -2.49 14.34
CA ARG A 308 16.70 -1.25 13.54
C ARG A 308 16.09 -1.48 12.15
N MET A 309 16.48 -2.57 11.49
CA MET A 309 15.89 -2.96 10.20
C MET A 309 14.38 -3.18 10.34
N VAL A 310 13.96 -3.89 11.38
CA VAL A 310 12.53 -4.14 11.65
C VAL A 310 11.77 -2.84 11.94
N SER A 311 12.36 -1.91 12.71
CA SER A 311 11.75 -0.59 12.95
C SER A 311 11.56 0.19 11.65
N ARG A 312 12.55 0.13 10.75
CA ARG A 312 12.45 0.80 9.46
C ARG A 312 11.39 0.22 8.55
N LEU A 313 11.21 -1.13 8.59
CA LEU A 313 10.13 -1.79 7.86
C LEU A 313 8.75 -1.41 8.40
N ASP A 314 8.60 -1.35 9.74
CA ASP A 314 7.37 -0.95 10.42
C ASP A 314 6.96 0.49 10.02
N GLU A 315 7.93 1.45 10.08
CA GLU A 315 7.72 2.84 9.64
C GLU A 315 7.33 2.95 8.15
N LEU A 316 7.96 2.15 7.28
CA LEU A 316 7.63 2.14 5.85
C LEU A 316 6.25 1.58 5.60
N GLN A 317 5.84 0.52 6.32
CA GLN A 317 4.50 -0.04 6.20
C GLN A 317 3.43 0.94 6.68
N ASP A 318 3.60 1.55 7.86
CA ASP A 318 2.67 2.55 8.39
C ASP A 318 2.56 3.76 7.43
N GLY A 319 3.68 4.19 6.84
CA GLY A 319 3.72 5.25 5.84
C GLY A 319 2.94 4.89 4.56
N LEU A 320 3.10 3.66 4.07
CA LEU A 320 2.37 3.17 2.90
C LEU A 320 0.86 3.04 3.18
N GLU A 321 0.48 2.49 4.34
CA GLU A 321 -0.93 2.38 4.74
C GLU A 321 -1.59 3.75 4.83
N SER A 322 -0.89 4.75 5.40
CA SER A 322 -1.37 6.14 5.48
C SER A 322 -1.53 6.76 4.08
N GLN A 323 -0.58 6.53 3.17
CA GLN A 323 -0.67 7.03 1.79
C GLN A 323 -1.82 6.37 1.02
N ILE A 324 -2.02 5.06 1.20
CA ILE A 324 -3.14 4.32 0.57
C ILE A 324 -4.47 4.86 1.11
N ALA A 325 -4.60 5.07 2.43
CA ALA A 325 -5.81 5.61 3.04
C ALA A 325 -6.14 7.01 2.48
N MET A 326 -5.17 7.91 2.42
CA MET A 326 -5.36 9.26 1.85
C MET A 326 -5.74 9.21 0.36
N ARG A 327 -5.08 8.36 -0.43
CA ARG A 327 -5.42 8.21 -1.85
C ARG A 327 -6.80 7.61 -2.06
N THR A 328 -7.19 6.65 -1.23
CA THR A 328 -8.50 6.02 -1.30
C THR A 328 -9.60 7.04 -0.99
N GLU A 329 -9.44 7.82 0.08
CA GLU A 329 -10.36 8.90 0.44
C GLU A 329 -10.49 9.96 -0.67
N GLN A 330 -9.37 10.34 -1.29
CA GLN A 330 -9.35 11.29 -2.41
C GLN A 330 -10.08 10.72 -3.64
N LEU A 331 -9.87 9.44 -3.96
CA LEU A 331 -10.54 8.76 -5.07
C LEU A 331 -12.05 8.58 -4.81
N GLU A 332 -12.45 8.26 -3.58
CA GLU A 332 -13.85 8.13 -3.19
C GLU A 332 -14.58 9.47 -3.30
N ALA A 333 -14.00 10.56 -2.79
CA ALA A 333 -14.56 11.91 -2.90
C ALA A 333 -14.72 12.32 -4.37
N THR A 334 -13.71 12.10 -5.21
CA THR A 334 -13.77 12.41 -6.66
C THR A 334 -14.82 11.58 -7.37
N SER A 335 -14.94 10.30 -7.03
CA SER A 335 -15.94 9.37 -7.62
C SER A 335 -17.37 9.73 -7.20
N GLU A 336 -17.59 10.17 -5.96
CA GLU A 336 -18.91 10.56 -5.47
C GLU A 336 -19.41 11.83 -6.18
N VAL A 337 -18.54 12.83 -6.32
CA VAL A 337 -18.81 14.05 -7.09
C VAL A 337 -19.08 13.69 -8.56
N GLY A 338 -18.27 12.85 -9.17
CA GLY A 338 -18.45 12.40 -10.55
C GLY A 338 -19.78 11.68 -10.78
N ARG A 339 -20.22 10.85 -9.84
CA ARG A 339 -21.54 10.16 -9.91
C ARG A 339 -22.71 11.13 -9.78
N ALA A 340 -22.64 12.07 -8.85
CA ALA A 340 -23.67 13.08 -8.67
C ALA A 340 -23.86 13.92 -9.95
N ILE A 341 -22.77 14.38 -10.54
CA ILE A 341 -22.75 15.14 -11.78
C ILE A 341 -23.26 14.31 -12.97
N SER A 342 -22.83 13.06 -13.11
CA SER A 342 -23.20 12.19 -14.24
C SER A 342 -24.66 11.73 -14.25
N SER A 343 -25.39 11.87 -13.14
CA SER A 343 -26.81 11.53 -13.03
C SER A 343 -27.74 12.61 -13.61
N ILE A 344 -27.23 13.82 -13.85
CA ILE A 344 -28.00 14.95 -14.36
C ILE A 344 -28.00 14.90 -15.90
N LEU A 345 -29.17 14.63 -16.48
CA LEU A 345 -29.35 14.50 -17.93
C LEU A 345 -29.78 15.81 -18.62
N ASP A 346 -30.03 16.85 -17.87
CA ASP A 346 -30.31 18.18 -18.40
C ASP A 346 -29.04 19.02 -18.38
N PRO A 347 -28.54 19.48 -19.56
CA PRO A 347 -27.28 20.23 -19.63
C PRO A 347 -27.30 21.54 -18.85
N ASP A 348 -28.43 22.27 -18.81
CA ASP A 348 -28.52 23.55 -18.14
C ASP A 348 -28.56 23.36 -16.62
N ILE A 349 -29.23 22.34 -16.12
CA ILE A 349 -29.21 22.00 -14.69
C ILE A 349 -27.81 21.54 -14.30
N LEU A 350 -27.16 20.71 -15.13
CA LEU A 350 -25.82 20.18 -14.89
C LEU A 350 -24.78 21.30 -14.69
N ILE A 351 -24.71 22.28 -15.60
CA ILE A 351 -23.72 23.35 -15.53
C ILE A 351 -23.95 24.26 -14.32
N ASN A 352 -25.20 24.48 -13.94
CA ASN A 352 -25.54 25.28 -12.77
C ASN A 352 -25.14 24.54 -11.47
N GLU A 353 -25.43 23.25 -11.37
CA GLU A 353 -25.09 22.45 -10.21
C GLU A 353 -23.56 22.34 -10.02
N VAL A 354 -22.82 22.17 -11.12
CA VAL A 354 -21.34 22.14 -11.09
C VAL A 354 -20.77 23.48 -10.61
N ALA A 355 -21.26 24.61 -11.12
CA ALA A 355 -20.78 25.92 -10.69
C ALA A 355 -21.03 26.12 -9.19
N ASN A 356 -22.24 25.77 -8.70
CA ASN A 356 -22.58 25.85 -7.28
C ASN A 356 -21.74 24.92 -6.41
N LEU A 357 -21.50 23.70 -6.85
CA LEU A 357 -20.67 22.71 -6.12
C LEU A 357 -19.26 23.24 -5.88
N ILE A 358 -18.66 23.92 -6.85
CA ILE A 358 -17.32 24.51 -6.73
C ILE A 358 -17.30 25.64 -5.69
N THR A 359 -18.31 26.47 -5.62
CA THR A 359 -18.36 27.55 -4.63
C THR A 359 -18.83 27.07 -3.26
N GLU A 360 -19.88 26.26 -3.17
CA GLU A 360 -20.48 25.86 -1.89
C GLU A 360 -19.72 24.73 -1.17
N ARG A 361 -19.19 23.76 -1.93
CA ARG A 361 -18.48 22.60 -1.35
C ARG A 361 -16.99 22.80 -1.29
N LEU A 362 -16.38 23.42 -2.32
CA LEU A 362 -14.94 23.65 -2.35
C LEU A 362 -14.54 25.02 -1.80
N GLY A 363 -15.51 25.92 -1.55
CA GLY A 363 -15.28 27.20 -0.88
C GLY A 363 -14.63 28.27 -1.76
N TYR A 364 -14.65 28.13 -3.08
CA TYR A 364 -14.10 29.15 -3.97
C TYR A 364 -15.01 30.36 -4.07
N TYR A 365 -14.41 31.55 -4.29
CA TYR A 365 -15.07 32.82 -4.35
C TYR A 365 -16.06 32.93 -5.51
N TYR A 366 -15.68 32.39 -6.66
CA TYR A 366 -16.48 32.44 -7.89
C TYR A 366 -16.19 31.18 -8.72
N ALA A 367 -17.22 30.69 -9.41
CA ALA A 367 -17.10 29.65 -10.41
C ALA A 367 -18.01 29.93 -11.60
N ALA A 368 -17.52 29.63 -12.81
CA ALA A 368 -18.25 29.82 -14.04
C ALA A 368 -17.97 28.72 -15.06
N ILE A 369 -18.99 28.44 -15.88
CA ILE A 369 -18.86 27.50 -17.00
C ILE A 369 -19.15 28.26 -18.31
N PHE A 370 -18.18 28.19 -19.19
CA PHE A 370 -18.25 28.76 -20.52
C PHE A 370 -18.33 27.60 -21.54
N LEU A 371 -19.21 27.70 -22.53
CA LEU A 371 -19.28 26.76 -23.65
C LEU A 371 -18.88 27.46 -24.95
N ILE A 372 -18.31 26.73 -25.86
CA ILE A 372 -17.92 27.25 -27.18
C ILE A 372 -19.16 27.51 -28.01
N SER A 373 -19.22 28.72 -28.59
CA SER A 373 -20.28 29.11 -29.51
C SER A 373 -20.30 28.27 -30.79
N PRO A 374 -21.43 28.14 -31.48
CA PRO A 374 -21.51 27.34 -32.71
C PRO A 374 -20.54 27.74 -33.82
N ASP A 375 -20.14 29.03 -33.86
CA ASP A 375 -19.18 29.55 -34.83
C ASP A 375 -17.71 29.33 -34.41
N GLY A 376 -17.48 28.74 -33.21
CA GLY A 376 -16.15 28.40 -32.69
C GLY A 376 -15.29 29.59 -32.27
N ARG A 377 -15.83 30.83 -32.26
CA ARG A 377 -15.05 32.05 -32.01
C ARG A 377 -15.14 32.56 -30.58
N TRP A 378 -16.20 32.20 -29.87
CA TRP A 378 -16.51 32.74 -28.55
C TRP A 378 -16.70 31.64 -27.51
N ALA A 379 -16.25 31.90 -26.31
CA ALA A 379 -16.63 31.17 -25.11
C ALA A 379 -17.79 31.95 -24.46
N GLU A 380 -18.98 31.37 -24.50
CA GLU A 380 -20.21 31.96 -23.98
C GLU A 380 -20.43 31.54 -22.54
N LEU A 381 -20.68 32.48 -21.64
CA LEU A 381 -21.02 32.20 -20.25
C LEU A 381 -22.38 31.51 -20.18
N LYS A 382 -22.42 30.27 -19.71
CA LYS A 382 -23.66 29.51 -19.53
C LYS A 382 -24.13 29.48 -18.08
N SER A 383 -23.19 29.35 -17.13
CA SER A 383 -23.51 29.44 -15.71
C SER A 383 -22.39 30.15 -14.96
N ALA A 384 -22.73 30.84 -13.89
CA ALA A 384 -21.79 31.47 -12.97
C ALA A 384 -22.45 31.73 -11.62
N THR A 385 -21.65 31.70 -10.56
CA THR A 385 -22.12 31.82 -9.17
C THR A 385 -22.12 33.29 -8.66
N GLY A 386 -22.89 33.54 -7.64
CA GLY A 386 -22.95 34.84 -6.97
C GLY A 386 -23.69 35.94 -7.76
N GLU A 387 -23.73 37.14 -7.21
CA GLU A 387 -24.38 38.28 -7.86
C GLU A 387 -23.65 38.73 -9.12
N ALA A 388 -22.30 38.68 -9.11
CA ALA A 388 -21.48 38.94 -10.29
C ALA A 388 -21.83 37.99 -11.44
N GLY A 389 -22.04 36.71 -11.12
CA GLY A 389 -22.43 35.68 -12.10
C GLY A 389 -23.79 35.98 -12.73
N LYS A 390 -24.80 36.38 -11.94
CA LYS A 390 -26.14 36.76 -12.43
C LYS A 390 -26.07 37.94 -13.36
N GLU A 391 -25.28 38.96 -13.01
CA GLU A 391 -25.12 40.17 -13.82
C GLU A 391 -24.42 39.85 -15.16
N LEU A 392 -23.36 39.02 -15.13
CA LEU A 392 -22.65 38.59 -16.34
C LEU A 392 -23.53 37.75 -17.27
N GLN A 393 -24.35 36.86 -16.71
CA GLN A 393 -25.32 36.08 -17.49
C GLN A 393 -26.40 36.97 -18.13
N ALA A 394 -26.93 37.94 -17.37
CA ALA A 394 -27.92 38.88 -17.90
C ALA A 394 -27.35 39.70 -19.08
N LYS A 395 -26.07 40.05 -19.03
CA LYS A 395 -25.33 40.72 -20.10
C LYS A 395 -24.91 39.82 -21.25
N LYS A 396 -25.21 38.51 -21.20
CA LYS A 396 -24.77 37.49 -22.18
C LYS A 396 -23.26 37.58 -22.40
N HIS A 397 -22.51 37.57 -21.29
CA HIS A 397 -21.06 37.71 -21.31
C HIS A 397 -20.40 36.63 -22.15
N ARG A 398 -19.44 37.02 -22.96
CA ARG A 398 -18.66 36.10 -23.82
C ARG A 398 -17.21 36.56 -23.92
N LEU A 399 -16.32 35.60 -24.06
CA LEU A 399 -14.88 35.83 -24.17
C LEU A 399 -14.40 35.32 -25.52
N SER A 400 -13.48 36.03 -26.15
CA SER A 400 -12.89 35.56 -27.41
C SER A 400 -11.94 34.42 -27.15
N ILE A 401 -12.07 33.29 -27.89
CA ILE A 401 -11.17 32.14 -27.77
C ILE A 401 -9.76 32.49 -28.23
N ALA A 402 -9.64 33.34 -29.27
CA ALA A 402 -8.35 33.87 -29.72
C ALA A 402 -7.83 35.06 -28.86
N GLY A 403 -8.56 35.44 -27.82
CA GLY A 403 -8.22 36.57 -26.93
C GLY A 403 -7.22 36.19 -25.86
N LYS A 404 -6.90 37.20 -25.02
CA LYS A 404 -5.97 37.08 -23.90
C LYS A 404 -6.63 36.73 -22.56
N SER A 405 -7.85 36.18 -22.55
CA SER A 405 -8.48 35.74 -21.31
C SER A 405 -7.97 34.38 -20.87
N MET A 406 -8.04 34.09 -19.56
CA MET A 406 -7.65 32.77 -19.02
C MET A 406 -8.52 31.66 -19.64
N VAL A 407 -9.82 31.84 -19.68
CA VAL A 407 -10.79 30.93 -20.30
C VAL A 407 -10.51 30.71 -21.80
N GLY A 408 -10.32 31.82 -22.56
CA GLY A 408 -10.00 31.71 -23.99
C GLY A 408 -8.69 30.99 -24.25
N SER A 409 -7.67 31.28 -23.45
CA SER A 409 -6.37 30.62 -23.52
C SER A 409 -6.45 29.14 -23.15
N ALA A 410 -7.21 28.77 -22.12
CA ALA A 410 -7.41 27.37 -21.72
C ALA A 410 -8.09 26.56 -22.83
N ILE A 411 -9.12 27.10 -23.47
CA ILE A 411 -9.80 26.48 -24.61
C ILE A 411 -8.84 26.31 -25.81
N ASN A 412 -8.11 27.38 -26.14
CA ASN A 412 -7.25 27.39 -27.34
C ASN A 412 -6.04 26.45 -27.20
N LEU A 413 -5.41 26.43 -26.03
CA LEU A 413 -4.22 25.61 -25.75
C LEU A 413 -4.59 24.17 -25.31
N ARG A 414 -5.84 23.95 -24.90
CA ARG A 414 -6.33 22.67 -24.32
C ARG A 414 -5.60 22.26 -23.04
N GLU A 415 -5.15 23.23 -22.27
CA GLU A 415 -4.38 23.06 -21.04
C GLU A 415 -4.94 23.98 -19.95
N ALA A 416 -4.78 23.56 -18.70
CA ALA A 416 -5.11 24.42 -17.56
C ALA A 416 -4.30 25.72 -17.61
N ARG A 417 -4.94 26.81 -17.27
CA ARG A 417 -4.29 28.12 -17.12
C ARG A 417 -4.49 28.58 -15.70
N ILE A 418 -3.39 28.92 -15.02
CA ILE A 418 -3.39 29.31 -13.62
C ILE A 418 -2.74 30.68 -13.49
N ALA A 419 -3.43 31.61 -12.84
CA ALA A 419 -2.87 32.87 -12.37
C ALA A 419 -2.70 32.77 -10.84
N PRO A 420 -1.47 32.55 -10.34
CA PRO A 420 -1.23 32.30 -8.92
C PRO A 420 -1.44 33.56 -8.05
N ASP A 421 -1.25 34.75 -8.59
CA ASP A 421 -1.61 36.00 -7.96
C ASP A 421 -2.02 37.04 -9.02
N VAL A 422 -3.02 37.84 -8.69
CA VAL A 422 -3.61 38.87 -9.57
C VAL A 422 -2.54 39.89 -9.97
N GLY A 423 -2.32 40.04 -11.28
CA GLY A 423 -1.34 40.97 -11.83
C GLY A 423 0.02 40.31 -12.18
N SER A 424 0.28 39.06 -11.79
CA SER A 424 1.49 38.32 -12.17
C SER A 424 1.37 37.63 -13.54
N GLU A 425 0.15 37.34 -13.99
CA GLU A 425 -0.14 36.70 -15.29
C GLU A 425 -0.56 37.77 -16.34
N ALA A 426 0.15 37.79 -17.49
CA ALA A 426 -0.12 38.72 -18.57
C ALA A 426 -1.40 38.41 -19.40
N VAL A 427 -2.08 37.30 -19.07
CA VAL A 427 -3.20 36.72 -19.86
C VAL A 427 -4.56 36.91 -19.17
N ARG A 428 -4.62 37.67 -18.10
CA ARG A 428 -5.87 37.88 -17.34
C ARG A 428 -6.81 38.87 -18.04
N PHE A 429 -8.09 38.54 -17.98
CA PHE A 429 -9.17 39.48 -18.25
C PHE A 429 -9.62 40.13 -16.92
N ASP A 430 -9.39 41.42 -16.75
CA ASP A 430 -9.79 42.18 -15.56
C ASP A 430 -11.31 42.40 -15.56
N ASN A 431 -12.01 41.77 -14.59
CA ASN A 431 -13.46 41.87 -14.46
C ASN A 431 -13.82 42.77 -13.27
N PRO A 432 -14.36 43.95 -13.52
CA PRO A 432 -14.75 44.90 -12.46
C PRO A 432 -15.79 44.35 -11.46
N LEU A 433 -16.55 43.31 -11.85
CA LEU A 433 -17.55 42.67 -10.99
C LEU A 433 -16.95 41.65 -10.00
N LEU A 434 -15.67 41.32 -10.15
CA LEU A 434 -14.94 40.36 -9.31
C LEU A 434 -13.66 41.01 -8.75
N PRO A 435 -13.77 42.09 -7.96
CA PRO A 435 -12.61 42.87 -7.52
C PRO A 435 -11.71 42.12 -6.52
N ASP A 436 -12.27 41.17 -5.76
CA ASP A 436 -11.57 40.49 -4.68
C ASP A 436 -10.78 39.27 -5.16
N THR A 437 -10.77 38.99 -6.47
CA THR A 437 -10.01 37.83 -7.02
C THR A 437 -8.52 38.01 -6.83
N ARG A 438 -7.87 37.05 -6.16
CA ARG A 438 -6.41 36.99 -5.98
C ARG A 438 -5.74 35.89 -6.78
N SER A 439 -6.40 34.76 -7.00
CA SER A 439 -5.94 33.73 -7.92
C SER A 439 -7.08 33.20 -8.77
N GLU A 440 -6.75 32.71 -9.96
CA GLU A 440 -7.70 32.23 -10.97
C GLU A 440 -7.16 30.98 -11.64
N ILE A 441 -8.05 30.02 -11.90
CA ILE A 441 -7.77 28.84 -12.71
C ILE A 441 -8.85 28.67 -13.77
N ALA A 442 -8.43 28.47 -15.02
CA ALA A 442 -9.31 28.10 -16.11
C ALA A 442 -8.94 26.73 -16.66
N LEU A 443 -9.88 25.81 -16.64
CA LEU A 443 -9.72 24.41 -17.00
C LEU A 443 -10.52 24.09 -18.26
N PRO A 444 -9.93 23.53 -19.33
CA PRO A 444 -10.66 23.16 -20.52
C PRO A 444 -11.55 21.93 -20.26
N LEU A 445 -12.80 21.98 -20.74
CA LEU A 445 -13.73 20.85 -20.70
C LEU A 445 -13.50 19.99 -21.96
N VAL A 446 -12.71 18.92 -21.83
CA VAL A 446 -12.26 18.09 -22.96
C VAL A 446 -12.89 16.70 -22.91
N VAL A 447 -13.48 16.25 -24.02
CA VAL A 447 -13.97 14.90 -24.18
C VAL A 447 -13.67 14.38 -25.58
N GLY A 448 -13.04 13.20 -25.68
CA GLY A 448 -12.69 12.57 -26.94
C GLY A 448 -11.80 13.45 -27.85
N GLY A 449 -10.97 14.32 -27.26
CA GLY A 449 -10.10 15.27 -27.97
C GLY A 449 -10.79 16.56 -28.42
N ASN A 450 -12.07 16.70 -28.20
CA ASN A 450 -12.83 17.92 -28.49
C ASN A 450 -12.99 18.77 -27.23
N VAL A 451 -12.79 20.08 -27.35
CA VAL A 451 -13.04 21.04 -26.26
C VAL A 451 -14.49 21.51 -26.37
N LEU A 452 -15.27 21.32 -25.33
CA LEU A 452 -16.65 21.79 -25.23
C LEU A 452 -16.75 23.21 -24.70
N GLY A 453 -15.78 23.61 -23.88
CA GLY A 453 -15.76 24.88 -23.19
C GLY A 453 -14.65 24.96 -22.17
N ALA A 454 -14.85 25.75 -21.12
CA ALA A 454 -13.97 25.80 -19.96
C ALA A 454 -14.73 26.04 -18.66
N LEU A 455 -14.17 25.51 -17.59
CA LEU A 455 -14.52 25.80 -16.20
C LEU A 455 -13.55 26.88 -15.70
N ASP A 456 -14.07 27.93 -15.13
CA ASP A 456 -13.34 29.00 -14.48
C ASP A 456 -13.63 29.01 -12.99
N ALA A 457 -12.59 29.03 -12.15
CA ALA A 457 -12.72 29.15 -10.70
C ALA A 457 -11.76 30.21 -10.17
N GLN A 458 -12.24 31.03 -9.24
CA GLN A 458 -11.48 32.15 -8.68
C GLN A 458 -11.52 32.14 -7.16
N SER A 459 -10.41 32.56 -6.55
CA SER A 459 -10.23 32.62 -5.10
C SER A 459 -9.77 34.00 -4.65
N THR A 460 -10.17 34.39 -3.43
CA THR A 460 -9.68 35.59 -2.73
C THR A 460 -8.29 35.38 -2.11
N GLU A 461 -7.75 34.15 -2.14
CA GLU A 461 -6.42 33.81 -1.64
C GLU A 461 -5.42 33.73 -2.80
N ALA A 462 -4.21 34.23 -2.59
CA ALA A 462 -3.13 34.03 -3.54
C ALA A 462 -2.62 32.60 -3.46
N ASN A 463 -2.21 32.03 -4.60
CA ASN A 463 -1.71 30.63 -4.70
C ASN A 463 -2.72 29.57 -4.22
N ALA A 464 -4.03 29.83 -4.35
CA ALA A 464 -5.05 28.86 -3.95
C ALA A 464 -5.09 27.61 -4.82
N PHE A 465 -4.48 27.65 -6.00
CA PHE A 465 -4.46 26.55 -6.98
C PHE A 465 -3.04 25.98 -7.09
N ASP A 466 -2.65 25.21 -6.06
CA ASP A 466 -1.40 24.42 -6.08
C ASP A 466 -1.53 23.18 -7.00
N GLU A 467 -0.47 22.40 -7.12
CA GLU A 467 -0.42 21.22 -7.99
C GLU A 467 -1.50 20.18 -7.63
N ASN A 468 -1.72 19.91 -6.34
CA ASN A 468 -2.71 18.93 -5.87
C ASN A 468 -4.16 19.40 -6.14
N VAL A 469 -4.43 20.69 -5.88
CA VAL A 469 -5.74 21.31 -6.15
C VAL A 469 -6.00 21.32 -7.65
N THR A 470 -4.99 21.66 -8.44
CA THR A 470 -5.08 21.67 -9.91
C THR A 470 -5.43 20.29 -10.47
N GLU A 471 -4.73 19.23 -10.05
CA GLU A 471 -5.03 17.86 -10.47
C GLU A 471 -6.47 17.45 -10.11
N THR A 472 -6.94 17.84 -8.92
CA THR A 472 -8.31 17.53 -8.47
C THR A 472 -9.36 18.26 -9.33
N LEU A 473 -9.16 19.54 -9.59
CA LEU A 473 -10.07 20.33 -10.41
C LEU A 473 -10.04 19.92 -11.90
N GLU A 474 -8.88 19.50 -12.43
CA GLU A 474 -8.78 18.92 -13.77
C GLU A 474 -9.57 17.61 -13.89
N ALA A 475 -9.47 16.74 -12.89
CA ALA A 475 -10.26 15.50 -12.85
C ALA A 475 -11.78 15.82 -12.83
N MET A 476 -12.19 16.83 -12.05
CA MET A 476 -13.58 17.29 -12.04
C MET A 476 -13.99 17.89 -13.39
N ALA A 477 -13.18 18.75 -14.00
CA ALA A 477 -13.45 19.33 -15.31
C ALA A 477 -13.64 18.25 -16.39
N ASN A 478 -12.84 17.20 -16.35
CA ASN A 478 -12.98 16.05 -17.24
C ASN A 478 -14.30 15.29 -17.01
N GLN A 479 -14.73 15.09 -15.76
CA GLN A 479 -16.01 14.47 -15.44
C GLN A 479 -17.19 15.34 -15.88
N VAL A 480 -17.09 16.64 -15.69
CA VAL A 480 -18.08 17.62 -16.16
C VAL A 480 -18.20 17.57 -17.70
N ALA A 481 -17.07 17.52 -18.40
CA ALA A 481 -17.07 17.43 -19.87
C ALA A 481 -17.77 16.16 -20.36
N ILE A 482 -17.50 15.00 -19.73
CA ILE A 482 -18.15 13.73 -20.07
C ILE A 482 -19.65 13.79 -19.75
N ALA A 483 -20.03 14.31 -18.58
CA ALA A 483 -21.44 14.44 -18.19
C ALA A 483 -22.21 15.38 -19.15
N LEU A 484 -21.60 16.49 -19.52
CA LEU A 484 -22.19 17.47 -20.45
C LEU A 484 -22.38 16.86 -21.85
N GLN A 485 -21.39 16.11 -22.34
CA GLN A 485 -21.50 15.37 -23.61
C GLN A 485 -22.63 14.35 -23.56
N ASN A 486 -22.77 13.62 -22.47
CA ASN A 486 -23.84 12.64 -22.28
C ASN A 486 -25.21 13.31 -22.24
N ALA A 487 -25.35 14.41 -21.49
CA ALA A 487 -26.58 15.19 -21.40
C ALA A 487 -27.01 15.77 -22.78
N HIS A 488 -26.07 16.34 -23.53
CA HIS A 488 -26.32 16.82 -24.90
C HIS A 488 -26.74 15.68 -25.85
N THR A 489 -26.05 14.52 -25.76
CA THR A 489 -26.38 13.36 -26.60
C THR A 489 -27.76 12.81 -26.26
N PHE A 490 -28.09 12.74 -24.97
CA PHE A 490 -29.41 12.34 -24.50
C PHE A 490 -30.50 13.28 -24.99
N GLN A 491 -30.30 14.60 -24.86
CA GLN A 491 -31.24 15.63 -25.32
C GLN A 491 -31.49 15.53 -26.84
N LYS A 492 -30.40 15.38 -27.64
CA LYS A 492 -30.53 15.18 -29.10
C LYS A 492 -31.29 13.90 -29.44
N SER A 493 -31.02 12.81 -28.73
CA SER A 493 -31.74 11.55 -28.91
C SER A 493 -33.23 11.69 -28.60
N GLN A 494 -33.58 12.35 -27.51
CA GLN A 494 -34.98 12.63 -27.14
C GLN A 494 -35.67 13.50 -28.18
N GLN A 495 -35.01 14.51 -28.69
CA GLN A 495 -35.56 15.38 -29.75
C GLN A 495 -35.79 14.57 -31.06
N ALA A 496 -34.81 13.78 -31.48
CA ALA A 496 -34.95 12.93 -32.66
C ALA A 496 -36.11 11.93 -32.53
N LEU A 497 -36.28 11.34 -31.33
CA LEU A 497 -37.41 10.44 -31.06
C LEU A 497 -38.76 11.17 -31.14
N LYS A 498 -38.83 12.42 -30.65
CA LYS A 498 -40.05 13.25 -30.78
C LYS A 498 -40.37 13.54 -32.25
N GLU A 499 -39.36 13.92 -33.03
CA GLU A 499 -39.50 14.19 -34.48
C GLU A 499 -39.92 12.95 -35.26
N ILE A 500 -39.31 11.79 -34.97
CA ILE A 500 -39.68 10.51 -35.60
C ILE A 500 -41.14 10.16 -35.26
N ARG A 501 -41.56 10.29 -33.98
CA ARG A 501 -42.95 10.04 -33.56
C ARG A 501 -43.94 11.00 -34.27
N ALA A 502 -43.59 12.29 -34.35
CA ALA A 502 -44.42 13.29 -35.04
C ALA A 502 -44.54 12.98 -36.53
N SER A 503 -43.43 12.63 -37.18
CA SER A 503 -43.41 12.20 -38.61
C SER A 503 -44.26 10.94 -38.83
N GLN A 504 -44.10 9.91 -37.99
CA GLN A 504 -44.89 8.68 -38.08
C GLN A 504 -46.40 8.96 -37.90
N LYS A 505 -46.77 9.84 -36.94
CA LYS A 505 -48.15 10.24 -36.72
C LYS A 505 -48.71 10.95 -37.95
N MET A 506 -47.96 11.87 -38.55
CA MET A 506 -48.36 12.58 -39.75
C MET A 506 -48.50 11.65 -40.96
N GLN A 507 -47.57 10.70 -41.16
CA GLN A 507 -47.64 9.72 -42.23
C GLN A 507 -48.86 8.80 -42.09
N LEU A 508 -49.14 8.30 -40.87
CA LEU A 508 -50.30 7.45 -40.61
C LEU A 508 -51.60 8.22 -40.85
N SER A 509 -51.73 9.46 -40.38
CA SER A 509 -52.89 10.30 -40.64
C SER A 509 -53.12 10.52 -42.14
N LYS A 510 -52.04 10.87 -42.86
CA LYS A 510 -52.13 11.06 -44.31
C LYS A 510 -52.56 9.78 -45.06
N ALA A 511 -51.95 8.64 -44.72
CA ALA A 511 -52.28 7.35 -45.36
C ALA A 511 -53.74 6.96 -45.16
N TRP A 512 -54.32 7.18 -43.98
CA TRP A 512 -55.74 6.95 -43.73
C TRP A 512 -56.64 7.97 -44.42
N THR A 513 -56.25 9.26 -44.46
CA THR A 513 -56.97 10.26 -45.23
C THR A 513 -57.03 9.91 -46.71
N ASP A 514 -55.89 9.55 -47.34
CA ASP A 514 -55.80 9.13 -48.73
C ASP A 514 -56.65 7.84 -49.02
N THR A 515 -56.72 6.91 -48.05
CA THR A 515 -57.54 5.67 -48.15
C THR A 515 -59.02 6.01 -48.12
N LEU A 516 -59.45 6.89 -47.17
CA LEU A 516 -60.84 7.31 -47.05
C LEU A 516 -61.27 8.16 -48.25
N ASP A 517 -60.41 9.02 -48.78
CA ASP A 517 -60.70 9.79 -50.02
C ASP A 517 -60.86 8.91 -51.25
N SER A 518 -60.10 7.79 -51.28
CA SER A 518 -60.15 6.86 -52.42
C SER A 518 -61.33 5.86 -52.42
N GLN A 519 -61.72 5.45 -51.18
CA GLN A 519 -62.79 4.42 -51.00
C GLN A 519 -64.14 5.01 -50.60
N GLY A 520 -64.22 6.33 -50.24
CA GLY A 520 -65.37 6.96 -49.66
C GLY A 520 -65.50 6.69 -48.15
N ASP A 521 -66.46 7.36 -47.53
CA ASP A 521 -66.74 7.16 -46.12
C ASP A 521 -67.13 5.70 -45.85
N LEU A 522 -66.28 4.94 -45.18
CA LEU A 522 -66.54 3.56 -44.79
C LEU A 522 -67.41 3.49 -43.56
N GLU A 523 -68.70 3.53 -43.74
CA GLU A 523 -69.68 3.37 -42.65
C GLU A 523 -70.34 2.00 -42.79
N PHE A 524 -70.24 1.16 -41.73
CA PHE A 524 -70.94 -0.10 -41.66
C PHE A 524 -71.96 -0.09 -40.54
N LEU A 525 -73.22 -0.22 -40.89
CA LEU A 525 -74.30 -0.23 -39.95
C LEU A 525 -74.87 -1.63 -39.76
N LEU A 526 -74.97 -2.08 -38.50
CA LEU A 526 -75.68 -3.31 -38.15
C LEU A 526 -76.99 -2.94 -37.41
N GLY A 527 -78.15 -3.19 -38.00
CA GLY A 527 -79.49 -2.85 -37.46
C GLY A 527 -80.15 -1.73 -38.19
N GLU A 528 -81.35 -1.29 -37.75
CA GLU A 528 -82.07 -0.15 -38.32
C GLU A 528 -81.47 1.14 -37.77
N LYS A 529 -81.23 2.13 -38.60
CA LYS A 529 -80.72 3.46 -38.24
C LYS A 529 -81.83 4.23 -37.50
N SER A 530 -82.11 3.80 -36.24
CA SER A 530 -82.94 4.55 -35.34
C SER A 530 -82.06 5.54 -34.55
N GLN A 531 -82.63 6.63 -34.06
CA GLN A 531 -81.84 7.63 -33.31
C GLN A 531 -81.09 6.95 -32.18
N LEU A 532 -79.78 6.99 -32.20
CA LEU A 532 -78.91 6.54 -31.16
C LEU A 532 -79.36 7.19 -29.84
N GLY A 533 -79.65 6.39 -28.82
CA GLY A 533 -80.07 6.88 -27.52
C GLY A 533 -78.94 7.56 -26.79
N ASP A 534 -79.29 8.32 -25.73
CA ASP A 534 -78.31 8.99 -24.85
C ASP A 534 -77.34 8.06 -24.15
N ALA A 535 -77.57 6.71 -24.21
CA ALA A 535 -76.75 5.68 -23.62
C ALA A 535 -75.78 4.99 -24.64
N ALA A 536 -75.54 5.55 -25.81
CA ALA A 536 -74.62 4.99 -26.80
C ALA A 536 -73.16 5.06 -26.30
N LEU A 537 -72.49 3.92 -26.36
CA LEU A 537 -71.03 3.84 -26.07
C LEU A 537 -70.27 4.13 -27.35
N ASN A 538 -69.43 5.19 -27.31
CA ASN A 538 -68.53 5.56 -28.39
C ASN A 538 -67.10 5.22 -28.00
N VAL A 539 -66.49 4.31 -28.75
CA VAL A 539 -65.11 3.87 -28.52
C VAL A 539 -64.28 4.19 -29.77
N PRO A 540 -63.21 4.98 -29.66
CA PRO A 540 -62.35 5.33 -30.78
C PRO A 540 -61.57 4.12 -31.27
N LEU A 541 -61.49 3.92 -32.57
CA LEU A 541 -60.53 3.06 -33.25
C LEU A 541 -59.18 3.78 -33.28
N ALA A 542 -58.34 3.52 -32.27
CA ALA A 542 -57.06 4.19 -32.12
C ALA A 542 -55.90 3.27 -32.52
N LEU A 543 -55.00 3.80 -33.32
CA LEU A 543 -53.75 3.15 -33.69
C LEU A 543 -52.57 4.07 -33.35
N ARG A 544 -51.71 3.65 -32.42
CA ARG A 544 -50.52 4.47 -31.97
C ARG A 544 -50.88 5.92 -31.65
N ASP A 545 -51.85 6.15 -30.83
CA ASP A 545 -52.36 7.47 -30.40
C ASP A 545 -53.00 8.31 -31.56
N GLN A 546 -53.31 7.71 -32.70
CA GLN A 546 -54.06 8.32 -33.79
C GLN A 546 -55.42 7.66 -33.90
N ILE A 547 -56.50 8.44 -33.84
CA ILE A 547 -57.87 7.98 -34.07
C ILE A 547 -58.07 7.86 -35.60
N ILE A 548 -58.41 6.68 -36.09
CA ILE A 548 -58.68 6.38 -37.48
C ILE A 548 -60.16 6.20 -37.76
N GLY A 549 -60.99 6.11 -36.73
CA GLY A 549 -62.44 5.93 -36.81
C GLY A 549 -63.02 5.74 -35.39
N GLU A 550 -64.31 5.43 -35.29
CA GLU A 550 -65.00 5.11 -34.04
C GLU A 550 -65.98 3.97 -34.20
N ILE A 551 -66.20 3.24 -33.13
CA ILE A 551 -67.27 2.25 -33.00
C ILE A 551 -68.32 2.85 -32.06
N THR A 552 -69.55 2.96 -32.55
CA THR A 552 -70.68 3.38 -31.73
C THR A 552 -71.60 2.18 -31.51
N LEU A 553 -71.85 1.87 -30.26
CA LEU A 553 -72.75 0.76 -29.85
C LEU A 553 -73.88 1.32 -29.01
N ASP A 554 -75.10 0.90 -29.31
CA ASP A 554 -76.29 1.20 -28.50
C ASP A 554 -76.93 -0.08 -28.02
N SER A 555 -77.04 -0.28 -26.70
CA SER A 555 -77.64 -1.47 -26.09
C SER A 555 -79.02 -1.20 -25.47
N GLY A 556 -79.44 0.06 -25.51
CA GLY A 556 -80.67 0.48 -24.79
C GLY A 556 -80.63 0.38 -23.27
N SER A 557 -79.44 0.14 -22.69
CA SER A 557 -79.15 0.07 -21.26
C SER A 557 -77.73 0.64 -20.97
N ASP A 558 -77.47 1.06 -19.71
CA ASP A 558 -76.18 1.56 -19.30
C ASP A 558 -75.08 0.49 -19.44
N TRP A 559 -73.90 0.90 -19.91
CA TRP A 559 -72.71 0.02 -20.08
C TRP A 559 -71.95 -0.09 -18.76
N SER A 560 -71.61 -1.31 -18.37
CA SER A 560 -70.71 -1.54 -17.23
C SER A 560 -69.28 -1.17 -17.59
N ALA A 561 -68.43 -0.90 -16.58
CA ALA A 561 -67.01 -0.63 -16.80
C ALA A 561 -66.28 -1.83 -17.48
N GLU A 562 -66.68 -3.06 -17.18
CA GLU A 562 -66.14 -4.28 -17.75
C GLU A 562 -66.50 -4.42 -19.26
N ASP A 563 -67.73 -4.01 -19.65
CA ASP A 563 -68.16 -3.99 -21.04
C ASP A 563 -67.38 -2.92 -21.83
N GLN A 564 -67.16 -1.75 -21.21
CA GLN A 564 -66.36 -0.67 -21.84
C GLN A 564 -64.93 -1.11 -22.11
N ASP A 565 -64.24 -1.69 -21.12
CA ASP A 565 -62.88 -2.21 -21.26
C ASP A 565 -62.78 -3.31 -22.34
N TRP A 566 -63.81 -4.18 -22.42
CA TRP A 566 -63.87 -5.20 -23.45
C TRP A 566 -64.02 -4.62 -24.84
N VAL A 567 -64.93 -3.64 -25.02
CA VAL A 567 -65.14 -2.96 -26.31
C VAL A 567 -63.91 -2.18 -26.73
N GLU A 568 -63.21 -1.51 -25.79
CA GLU A 568 -61.97 -0.80 -26.06
C GLU A 568 -60.86 -1.75 -26.53
N SER A 569 -60.76 -2.93 -25.90
CA SER A 569 -59.84 -3.98 -26.36
C SER A 569 -60.15 -4.46 -27.75
N VAL A 570 -61.45 -4.68 -28.08
CA VAL A 570 -61.89 -5.08 -29.42
C VAL A 570 -61.62 -3.96 -30.42
N ALA A 571 -61.92 -2.70 -30.08
CA ALA A 571 -61.65 -1.54 -30.91
C ALA A 571 -60.16 -1.39 -31.27
N THR A 572 -59.28 -1.63 -30.30
CA THR A 572 -57.85 -1.64 -30.52
C THR A 572 -57.43 -2.76 -31.50
N GLN A 573 -57.98 -3.97 -31.34
CA GLN A 573 -57.69 -5.08 -32.26
C GLN A 573 -58.25 -4.81 -33.66
N ALA A 574 -59.43 -4.20 -33.73
CA ALA A 574 -60.05 -3.83 -35.01
C ALA A 574 -59.20 -2.75 -35.74
N ALA A 575 -58.73 -1.73 -35.02
CA ALA A 575 -57.85 -0.72 -35.60
C ALA A 575 -56.57 -1.34 -36.17
N LEU A 576 -55.96 -2.30 -35.47
CA LEU A 576 -54.78 -3.00 -35.93
C LEU A 576 -55.07 -3.88 -37.15
N ALA A 577 -56.20 -4.55 -37.15
CA ALA A 577 -56.65 -5.38 -38.28
C ALA A 577 -56.90 -4.55 -39.55
N LEU A 578 -57.54 -3.38 -39.37
CA LEU A 578 -57.77 -2.43 -40.48
C LEU A 578 -56.44 -1.91 -41.06
N GLU A 579 -55.48 -1.56 -40.22
CA GLU A 579 -54.16 -1.12 -40.70
C GLU A 579 -53.42 -2.24 -41.44
N ASN A 580 -53.48 -3.46 -40.94
CA ASN A 580 -52.88 -4.61 -41.63
C ASN A 580 -53.54 -4.86 -43.00
N ALA A 581 -54.86 -4.70 -43.10
CA ALA A 581 -55.58 -4.84 -44.37
C ALA A 581 -55.18 -3.73 -45.35
N ARG A 582 -55.13 -2.46 -44.89
CA ARG A 582 -54.69 -1.31 -45.69
C ARG A 582 -53.26 -1.50 -46.22
N LEU A 583 -52.32 -1.90 -45.37
CA LEU A 583 -50.92 -2.15 -45.75
C LEU A 583 -50.79 -3.31 -46.75
N LEU A 584 -51.61 -4.36 -46.59
CA LEU A 584 -51.64 -5.46 -47.54
C LEU A 584 -52.16 -5.02 -48.93
N GLU A 585 -53.23 -4.20 -48.95
CA GLU A 585 -53.80 -3.66 -50.20
C GLU A 585 -52.81 -2.71 -50.88
N GLU A 586 -52.13 -1.81 -50.11
CA GLU A 586 -51.10 -0.95 -50.65
C GLU A 586 -49.94 -1.76 -51.25
N SER A 587 -49.46 -2.79 -50.53
CA SER A 587 -48.40 -3.67 -50.99
C SER A 587 -48.81 -4.43 -52.29
N GLN A 588 -50.05 -4.86 -52.35
CA GLN A 588 -50.57 -5.53 -53.56
C GLN A 588 -50.65 -4.55 -54.75
N GLN A 589 -51.07 -3.31 -54.55
CA GLN A 589 -51.09 -2.28 -55.57
C GLN A 589 -49.71 -1.94 -56.12
N VAL A 590 -48.72 -1.76 -55.21
CA VAL A 590 -47.33 -1.54 -55.58
C VAL A 590 -46.77 -2.72 -56.37
N ALA A 591 -47.04 -3.95 -55.94
CA ALA A 591 -46.59 -5.16 -56.66
C ALA A 591 -47.22 -5.28 -58.05
N LEU A 592 -48.49 -4.89 -58.20
CA LEU A 592 -49.14 -4.82 -59.48
C LEU A 592 -48.51 -3.76 -60.39
N GLN A 593 -48.22 -2.57 -59.88
CA GLN A 593 -47.55 -1.51 -60.65
C GLN A 593 -46.14 -1.91 -61.07
N GLU A 594 -45.33 -2.48 -60.14
CA GLU A 594 -44.00 -2.99 -60.48
C GLU A 594 -44.01 -4.06 -61.52
N ARG A 595 -44.98 -4.99 -61.42
CA ARG A 595 -45.18 -6.05 -62.46
C ARG A 595 -45.53 -5.45 -63.82
N LEU A 596 -46.41 -4.44 -63.85
CA LEU A 596 -46.82 -3.77 -65.07
C LEU A 596 -45.66 -3.00 -65.71
N VAL A 597 -44.87 -2.27 -64.88
CA VAL A 597 -43.64 -1.57 -65.31
C VAL A 597 -42.63 -2.58 -65.86
N ALA A 598 -42.41 -3.72 -65.19
CA ALA A 598 -41.48 -4.76 -65.62
C ALA A 598 -41.93 -5.39 -66.93
N GLU A 599 -43.24 -5.63 -67.10
CA GLU A 599 -43.83 -6.19 -68.37
C GLU A 599 -43.66 -5.22 -69.53
N ILE A 600 -43.99 -3.92 -69.32
CA ILE A 600 -43.83 -2.88 -70.36
C ILE A 600 -42.34 -2.71 -70.69
N THR A 601 -41.46 -2.65 -69.70
CA THR A 601 -40.02 -2.56 -69.91
C THR A 601 -39.47 -3.74 -70.68
N SER A 602 -39.88 -4.97 -70.34
CA SER A 602 -39.49 -6.20 -71.09
C SER A 602 -39.93 -6.16 -72.55
N LYS A 603 -41.14 -5.69 -72.82
CA LYS A 603 -41.64 -5.55 -74.20
C LYS A 603 -40.86 -4.48 -74.97
N ILE A 604 -40.54 -3.35 -74.37
CA ILE A 604 -39.71 -2.30 -74.94
C ILE A 604 -38.33 -2.83 -75.31
N TRP A 605 -37.69 -3.59 -74.45
CA TRP A 605 -36.38 -4.17 -74.70
C TRP A 605 -36.37 -5.34 -75.65
N SER A 606 -37.54 -5.88 -76.07
CA SER A 606 -37.66 -6.93 -77.07
C SER A 606 -37.42 -6.42 -78.48
N SER A 607 -37.42 -5.10 -78.73
CA SER A 607 -37.15 -4.49 -80.05
C SER A 607 -35.69 -3.98 -80.11
N ASN A 608 -35.02 -4.24 -81.21
CA ASN A 608 -33.65 -3.82 -81.49
C ASN A 608 -33.58 -2.57 -82.40
N THR A 609 -34.69 -1.94 -82.70
CA THR A 609 -34.76 -0.75 -83.59
C THR A 609 -35.40 0.41 -82.85
N THR A 610 -34.89 1.64 -83.02
CA THR A 610 -35.39 2.85 -82.35
C THR A 610 -36.88 3.07 -82.63
N ASP A 611 -37.32 2.90 -83.88
CA ASP A 611 -38.74 2.99 -84.31
C ASP A 611 -39.62 1.93 -83.64
N GLY A 612 -39.09 0.71 -83.46
CA GLY A 612 -39.79 -0.39 -82.80
C GLY A 612 -39.93 -0.14 -81.29
N ILE A 613 -38.85 0.38 -80.61
CA ILE A 613 -38.86 0.76 -79.20
C ILE A 613 -39.91 1.84 -78.95
N LEU A 614 -39.93 2.90 -79.76
CA LEU A 614 -40.85 4.03 -79.58
C LEU A 614 -42.31 3.61 -79.82
N LYS A 615 -42.57 2.79 -80.82
CA LYS A 615 -43.92 2.26 -81.10
C LYS A 615 -44.44 1.34 -80.00
N ILE A 616 -43.59 0.46 -79.50
CA ILE A 616 -43.94 -0.41 -78.36
C ILE A 616 -44.17 0.39 -77.12
N ALA A 617 -43.25 1.34 -76.76
CA ALA A 617 -43.39 2.20 -75.59
C ALA A 617 -44.73 2.99 -75.69
N LEU A 618 -45.01 3.61 -76.80
CA LEU A 618 -46.24 4.38 -77.02
C LEU A 618 -47.48 3.53 -76.83
N LYS A 619 -47.50 2.34 -77.46
CA LYS A 619 -48.63 1.42 -77.44
C LYS A 619 -48.87 0.87 -76.01
N GLU A 620 -47.82 0.39 -75.36
CA GLU A 620 -47.97 -0.23 -74.03
C GLU A 620 -48.28 0.80 -72.97
N LEU A 621 -47.62 1.98 -72.99
CA LEU A 621 -47.94 3.07 -72.08
C LEU A 621 -49.34 3.63 -72.30
N GLY A 622 -49.73 3.89 -73.56
CA GLY A 622 -51.07 4.34 -73.90
C GLY A 622 -52.15 3.35 -73.45
N SER A 623 -51.92 2.04 -73.68
CA SER A 623 -52.83 0.99 -73.21
C SER A 623 -52.90 0.87 -71.71
N ALA A 624 -51.76 0.99 -71.00
CA ALA A 624 -51.69 0.87 -69.56
C ALA A 624 -52.32 2.08 -68.82
N LEU A 625 -52.25 3.26 -69.43
CA LEU A 625 -52.81 4.50 -68.88
C LEU A 625 -54.20 4.82 -69.39
N GLY A 626 -54.76 3.96 -70.29
CA GLY A 626 -56.06 4.19 -70.88
C GLY A 626 -56.14 5.42 -71.79
N ALA A 627 -55.04 5.84 -72.37
CA ALA A 627 -54.96 7.04 -73.20
C ALA A 627 -55.57 6.80 -74.56
N SER A 628 -56.42 7.68 -74.98
CA SER A 628 -57.05 7.63 -76.32
C SER A 628 -56.12 8.09 -77.47
N GLU A 629 -55.12 8.90 -77.12
CA GLU A 629 -54.07 9.35 -78.04
C GLU A 629 -52.74 9.48 -77.22
N ALA A 630 -51.63 9.07 -77.83
CA ALA A 630 -50.31 9.13 -77.27
C ALA A 630 -49.27 9.54 -78.32
N ILE A 631 -48.37 10.48 -77.95
CA ILE A 631 -47.31 11.01 -78.83
C ILE A 631 -45.99 10.92 -78.08
N ILE A 632 -44.96 10.43 -78.78
CA ILE A 632 -43.58 10.49 -78.32
C ILE A 632 -42.80 11.40 -79.25
N GLU A 633 -42.28 12.50 -78.74
CA GLU A 633 -41.42 13.40 -79.49
C GLU A 633 -40.00 13.30 -79.00
N LEU A 634 -39.06 13.11 -79.90
CA LEU A 634 -37.64 13.11 -79.58
C LEU A 634 -37.08 14.50 -79.90
N ALA A 635 -36.77 15.31 -78.93
CA ALA A 635 -36.05 16.54 -79.06
C ALA A 635 -34.71 16.46 -78.38
N ILE A 636 -33.67 16.99 -78.97
CA ILE A 636 -32.40 17.19 -78.36
C ILE A 636 -32.46 18.59 -77.73
N PRO A 637 -32.43 18.75 -76.43
CA PRO A 637 -32.33 20.09 -75.81
C PRO A 637 -31.04 20.77 -76.26
N GLU A 638 -31.09 21.94 -76.87
CA GLU A 638 -29.94 22.75 -77.30
C GLU A 638 -29.04 23.30 -76.11
N ASP A 639 -29.32 22.98 -74.87
CA ASP A 639 -28.73 23.59 -73.68
C ASP A 639 -27.66 22.73 -72.94
N PHE A 640 -27.03 21.72 -73.58
CA PHE A 640 -25.99 20.91 -72.91
C PHE A 640 -24.55 21.18 -73.40
N GLU A 641 -24.24 22.24 -74.15
CA GLU A 641 -22.91 22.51 -74.73
C GLU A 641 -22.12 23.68 -74.01
N GLU A 642 -22.45 24.17 -72.85
CA GLU A 642 -21.67 25.30 -72.27
C GLU A 642 -21.25 25.09 -70.83
N ASP A 643 -20.80 23.95 -70.35
CA ASP A 643 -20.14 23.90 -69.04
C ASP A 643 -19.05 22.83 -68.85
N SER A 644 -18.35 22.41 -69.92
CA SER A 644 -17.22 21.46 -69.76
C SER A 644 -15.84 21.99 -70.20
N SER A 645 -15.68 23.31 -70.43
CA SER A 645 -14.38 23.86 -70.93
C SER A 645 -13.67 24.79 -69.93
N ASN A 646 -14.08 24.90 -68.65
CA ASN A 646 -13.44 25.86 -67.74
C ASN A 646 -12.85 25.26 -66.45
N ASP A 647 -12.65 23.94 -66.33
CA ASP A 647 -12.07 23.36 -65.11
C ASP A 647 -10.76 22.56 -65.31
N MET A 648 -10.02 22.79 -66.43
CA MET A 648 -8.74 22.14 -66.66
C MET A 648 -7.53 23.06 -66.81
N GLU A 649 -7.56 24.30 -66.30
CA GLU A 649 -6.40 25.19 -66.36
C GLU A 649 -6.08 25.92 -65.04
N ASN A 650 -6.06 25.19 -63.91
CA ASN A 650 -5.47 25.76 -62.71
C ASN A 650 -5.01 24.74 -61.66
N LYS A 651 -4.21 23.73 -62.06
CA LYS A 651 -3.40 22.94 -61.11
C LYS A 651 -2.06 22.55 -61.74
N SER A 652 -1.21 23.54 -62.05
CA SER A 652 0.22 23.37 -62.11
C SER A 652 0.85 24.74 -61.81
N HIS A 653 1.26 24.94 -60.56
CA HIS A 653 2.47 25.64 -60.13
C HIS A 653 2.36 25.98 -58.64
N GLY A 654 3.31 25.46 -57.90
CA GLY A 654 3.56 25.93 -56.54
C GLY A 654 3.81 24.85 -55.52
N ALA A 655 5.02 24.44 -55.48
CA ALA A 655 5.86 23.70 -54.51
C ALA A 655 5.43 23.75 -53.06
#